data_ac4589c1201d05e1760d9a02a3284c19
#
_entry.id   ac4589c1201d05e1760d9a02a3284c19
#
_cell.length_a   1.000
_cell.length_b   1.000
_cell.length_c   1.000
_cell.angle_alpha   90.00
_cell.angle_beta   90.00
_cell.angle_gamma   90.00
#
_symmetry.space_group_name_H-M   'P 1'
#
loop_
_entity.id
_entity.type
_entity.pdbx_description
1 polymer ?
#
loop_
_entity_poly.entity_id
_entity_poly.type
_entity_poly.pdbx_seq_one_letter_code
_entity_poly.pdbx_strand_id
1 'polypeptide(L)'
;FEAGISTTGEMEALNGIISPDIAVITNISSDHDNGFASRLDKLREKLLLARGARVLVYPADDAMIASEAVAFAAATPGMQLAGWSLRGNQARVQASADVAGDHTLLTFSTDDGRHGAADLHFTAPWQIENAMTVLTVLLALGIDPGTAASRLAELHPVGTRLQVSAGVNNSQVIHDDYSCDLSSLALALDFMGRRVVEGQPVTVILSDLDPDGADERLTYRRAADLLRMRHVGRLIGVGPAMLRNFDCMDLPGQCYPDTEALLSHITPTDFFNQLVLVKGSPDFSFQRVVNMLEAKTHETVLEVNLDAMVDNFNFYRSKLRPGTGICAMVKASGYGAGSLELAKTLQQHGAAYLAVAVGDEGEELRRAGITMPIIILNPMVLNYKQLFENRLEPEIFSFDSLEAILYEARRAGIKRYPVHIKLDTGMHRLGFREEDLPRLLAILDGQEQVEVRSVFSHLCTADCLDQDEYTLRQLDYFTRCSQLIVDHFHHKIIRHVLNTAGILRFPQYQFDMVRLGIGLYGIPVINDGSEAPLRPISTLRTVVVAVHRWEAGETVGYGRRGVLTRPSVIATIPIGYADGFNRHCSRGNWSVMVKGVPCPTMGNICMDNCMIDVTDAAAAGEVRPGDPVVIFGPENPVTAMADMLDTIPYECLTSVSPRVRRVYYRES
;
A
#
# COMPACT_ATOMS: atom_id res chain seq x y z
N PHE A 1 -11.88 -12.98 -9.55
CA PHE A 1 -10.66 -13.78 -9.80
C PHE A 1 -10.00 -13.33 -11.09
N GLU A 2 -8.68 -13.17 -11.10
CA GLU A 2 -7.86 -13.01 -12.28
C GLU A 2 -7.31 -14.40 -12.67
N ALA A 3 -7.50 -14.79 -13.94
CA ALA A 3 -7.09 -16.09 -14.47
C ALA A 3 -6.00 -15.89 -15.52
N GLY A 4 -4.75 -15.86 -15.09
CA GLY A 4 -3.56 -15.83 -15.95
C GLY A 4 -3.19 -17.24 -16.42
N ILE A 5 -2.72 -17.37 -17.68
CA ILE A 5 -2.18 -18.60 -18.25
C ILE A 5 -0.91 -18.32 -19.02
N SER A 6 0.00 -19.29 -19.00
CA SER A 6 1.27 -19.24 -19.72
C SER A 6 1.37 -20.29 -20.82
N THR A 7 0.58 -21.39 -20.73
CA THR A 7 0.58 -22.49 -21.68
C THR A 7 -0.82 -23.06 -21.92
N THR A 8 -0.97 -23.82 -23.00
CA THR A 8 -2.22 -24.53 -23.32
C THR A 8 -2.55 -25.58 -22.28
N GLY A 9 -3.83 -25.69 -21.88
CA GLY A 9 -4.37 -26.67 -20.91
C GLY A 9 -4.50 -26.12 -19.49
N GLU A 10 -3.91 -24.99 -19.15
CA GLU A 10 -3.99 -24.38 -17.82
C GLU A 10 -5.39 -23.80 -17.53
N MET A 11 -6.07 -23.25 -18.53
CA MET A 11 -7.36 -22.60 -18.31
C MET A 11 -8.47 -23.59 -17.98
N GLU A 12 -8.39 -24.82 -18.46
CA GLU A 12 -9.37 -25.86 -18.10
C GLU A 12 -9.28 -26.23 -16.61
N ALA A 13 -8.04 -26.31 -16.07
CA ALA A 13 -7.81 -26.53 -14.65
C ALA A 13 -8.30 -25.36 -13.81
N LEU A 14 -8.02 -24.11 -14.23
CA LEU A 14 -8.50 -22.90 -13.57
C LEU A 14 -10.02 -22.80 -13.60
N ASN A 15 -10.67 -23.13 -14.72
CA ASN A 15 -12.12 -23.16 -14.81
C ASN A 15 -12.76 -24.15 -13.84
N GLY A 16 -12.15 -25.32 -13.63
CA GLY A 16 -12.60 -26.30 -12.64
C GLY A 16 -12.55 -25.78 -11.19
N ILE A 17 -11.68 -24.81 -10.91
CA ILE A 17 -11.53 -24.19 -9.58
C ILE A 17 -12.46 -22.98 -9.44
N ILE A 18 -12.49 -22.10 -10.45
CA ILE A 18 -13.19 -20.79 -10.39
C ILE A 18 -14.68 -20.95 -10.70
N SER A 19 -15.04 -21.71 -11.76
CA SER A 19 -16.42 -21.92 -12.25
C SER A 19 -17.25 -20.61 -12.27
N PRO A 20 -16.88 -19.61 -13.09
CA PRO A 20 -17.48 -18.29 -13.01
C PRO A 20 -18.89 -18.24 -13.58
N ASP A 21 -19.79 -17.44 -12.97
CA ASP A 21 -21.09 -17.06 -13.56
C ASP A 21 -20.94 -16.04 -14.69
N ILE A 22 -19.95 -15.16 -14.58
CA ILE A 22 -19.60 -14.14 -15.57
C ILE A 22 -18.13 -14.28 -15.89
N ALA A 23 -17.80 -14.57 -17.14
CA ALA A 23 -16.44 -14.54 -17.65
C ALA A 23 -16.18 -13.22 -18.38
N VAL A 24 -14.97 -12.67 -18.23
CA VAL A 24 -14.58 -11.38 -18.82
C VAL A 24 -13.29 -11.57 -19.61
N ILE A 25 -13.30 -11.17 -20.86
CA ILE A 25 -12.11 -11.02 -21.68
C ILE A 25 -11.87 -9.52 -21.87
N THR A 26 -10.75 -9.01 -21.38
CA THR A 26 -10.39 -7.58 -21.50
C THR A 26 -9.66 -7.29 -22.79
N ASN A 27 -8.52 -7.94 -22.99
CA ASN A 27 -7.70 -7.88 -24.19
C ASN A 27 -6.85 -9.16 -24.33
N ILE A 28 -6.19 -9.30 -25.46
CA ILE A 28 -5.17 -10.34 -25.69
C ILE A 28 -3.86 -9.60 -26.00
N SER A 29 -3.01 -9.47 -24.98
CA SER A 29 -1.66 -8.92 -25.12
C SER A 29 -0.70 -9.97 -25.70
N SER A 30 0.50 -9.50 -26.08
CA SER A 30 1.61 -10.37 -26.49
C SER A 30 2.29 -11.10 -25.33
N ASP A 31 1.95 -10.76 -24.07
CA ASP A 31 2.55 -11.38 -22.90
C ASP A 31 2.36 -12.91 -22.92
N HIS A 32 3.42 -13.66 -22.70
CA HIS A 32 3.43 -15.14 -22.71
C HIS A 32 3.02 -15.78 -24.05
N ASP A 33 3.17 -15.12 -25.19
CA ASP A 33 2.87 -15.71 -26.50
C ASP A 33 3.71 -16.97 -26.81
N ASN A 34 4.89 -17.12 -26.18
CA ASN A 34 5.78 -18.28 -26.33
C ASN A 34 5.14 -19.63 -25.94
N GLY A 35 4.10 -19.62 -25.12
CA GLY A 35 3.37 -20.82 -24.70
C GLY A 35 2.23 -21.26 -25.64
N PHE A 36 1.98 -20.50 -26.72
CA PHE A 36 0.86 -20.69 -27.63
C PHE A 36 1.33 -20.68 -29.08
N ALA A 37 0.65 -21.43 -29.96
CA ALA A 37 0.99 -21.46 -31.39
C ALA A 37 0.60 -20.15 -32.12
N SER A 38 -0.41 -19.44 -31.63
CA SER A 38 -0.84 -18.16 -32.15
C SER A 38 -1.64 -17.38 -31.09
N ARG A 39 -1.82 -16.06 -31.30
CA ARG A 39 -2.74 -15.23 -30.49
C ARG A 39 -4.17 -15.75 -30.52
N LEU A 40 -4.60 -16.33 -31.62
CA LEU A 40 -5.91 -16.94 -31.74
C LEU A 40 -6.03 -18.18 -30.85
N ASP A 41 -5.01 -19.01 -30.76
CA ASP A 41 -4.99 -20.18 -29.88
C ASP A 41 -4.99 -19.76 -28.41
N LYS A 42 -4.23 -18.73 -28.07
CA LYS A 42 -4.24 -18.12 -26.74
C LYS A 42 -5.62 -17.58 -26.36
N LEU A 43 -6.32 -16.89 -27.28
CA LEU A 43 -7.68 -16.43 -27.06
C LEU A 43 -8.64 -17.62 -26.83
N ARG A 44 -8.57 -18.66 -27.66
CA ARG A 44 -9.38 -19.86 -27.53
C ARG A 44 -9.15 -20.56 -26.20
N GLU A 45 -7.91 -20.66 -25.76
CA GLU A 45 -7.59 -21.20 -24.44
C GLU A 45 -8.20 -20.34 -23.33
N LYS A 46 -8.06 -19.01 -23.38
CA LYS A 46 -8.67 -18.11 -22.40
C LYS A 46 -10.20 -18.18 -22.37
N LEU A 47 -10.84 -18.40 -23.52
CA LEU A 47 -12.31 -18.58 -23.59
C LEU A 47 -12.80 -19.85 -22.88
N LEU A 48 -11.93 -20.85 -22.62
CA LEU A 48 -12.30 -22.02 -21.83
C LEU A 48 -12.74 -21.66 -20.40
N LEU A 49 -12.29 -20.53 -19.84
CA LEU A 49 -12.79 -20.00 -18.57
C LEU A 49 -14.30 -19.71 -18.60
N ALA A 50 -14.83 -19.37 -19.77
CA ALA A 50 -16.26 -19.10 -19.95
C ALA A 50 -17.12 -20.38 -20.08
N ARG A 51 -16.51 -21.57 -20.12
CA ARG A 51 -17.25 -22.83 -20.20
C ARG A 51 -18.11 -23.01 -18.94
N GLY A 52 -19.43 -22.90 -19.08
CA GLY A 52 -20.38 -22.95 -17.97
C GLY A 52 -20.78 -21.58 -17.43
N ALA A 53 -20.15 -20.50 -17.86
CA ALA A 53 -20.56 -19.16 -17.49
C ALA A 53 -21.90 -18.77 -18.15
N ARG A 54 -22.72 -18.01 -17.42
CA ARG A 54 -23.98 -17.48 -17.92
C ARG A 54 -23.79 -16.29 -18.85
N VAL A 55 -22.77 -15.47 -18.60
CA VAL A 55 -22.48 -14.26 -19.36
C VAL A 55 -21.01 -14.22 -19.75
N LEU A 56 -20.73 -13.84 -21.00
CA LEU A 56 -19.39 -13.52 -21.49
C LEU A 56 -19.31 -12.02 -21.84
N VAL A 57 -18.46 -11.29 -21.11
CA VAL A 57 -18.18 -9.86 -21.35
C VAL A 57 -16.91 -9.73 -22.20
N TYR A 58 -16.96 -8.89 -23.25
CA TYR A 58 -15.82 -8.75 -24.17
C TYR A 58 -15.86 -7.39 -24.93
N PRO A 59 -14.69 -6.90 -25.42
CA PRO A 59 -14.62 -5.73 -26.29
C PRO A 59 -15.05 -6.09 -27.72
N ALA A 60 -16.15 -5.51 -28.19
CA ALA A 60 -16.63 -5.71 -29.56
C ALA A 60 -15.81 -4.92 -30.60
N ASP A 61 -14.93 -4.04 -30.16
CA ASP A 61 -14.03 -3.26 -31.01
C ASP A 61 -12.79 -4.05 -31.46
N ASP A 62 -12.50 -5.17 -30.84
CA ASP A 62 -11.48 -6.13 -31.28
C ASP A 62 -12.14 -7.24 -32.12
N ALA A 63 -11.88 -7.21 -33.43
CA ALA A 63 -12.52 -8.12 -34.37
C ALA A 63 -12.22 -9.60 -34.10
N MET A 64 -11.01 -9.93 -33.62
CA MET A 64 -10.63 -11.31 -33.30
C MET A 64 -11.38 -11.80 -32.06
N ILE A 65 -11.40 -11.00 -30.99
CA ILE A 65 -12.13 -11.34 -29.76
C ILE A 65 -13.63 -11.44 -30.04
N ALA A 66 -14.21 -10.49 -30.75
CA ALA A 66 -15.62 -10.47 -31.09
C ALA A 66 -16.05 -11.72 -31.91
N SER A 67 -15.28 -12.09 -32.91
CA SER A 67 -15.54 -13.27 -33.75
C SER A 67 -15.50 -14.56 -32.94
N GLU A 68 -14.47 -14.76 -32.12
CA GLU A 68 -14.31 -15.97 -31.31
C GLU A 68 -15.35 -16.03 -30.15
N ALA A 69 -15.69 -14.89 -29.55
CA ALA A 69 -16.73 -14.84 -28.53
C ALA A 69 -18.11 -15.25 -29.08
N VAL A 70 -18.47 -14.78 -30.28
CA VAL A 70 -19.70 -15.18 -30.96
C VAL A 70 -19.69 -16.68 -31.30
N ALA A 71 -18.59 -17.19 -31.85
CA ALA A 71 -18.43 -18.61 -32.17
C ALA A 71 -18.51 -19.50 -30.90
N PHE A 72 -17.88 -19.05 -29.81
CA PHE A 72 -17.88 -19.76 -28.53
C PHE A 72 -19.28 -19.81 -27.90
N ALA A 73 -20.00 -18.69 -27.92
CA ALA A 73 -21.37 -18.63 -27.41
C ALA A 73 -22.34 -19.48 -28.24
N ALA A 74 -22.19 -19.51 -29.56
CA ALA A 74 -22.98 -20.38 -30.43
C ALA A 74 -22.81 -21.88 -30.10
N ALA A 75 -21.63 -22.26 -29.61
CA ALA A 75 -21.33 -23.62 -29.15
C ALA A 75 -21.71 -23.90 -27.69
N THR A 76 -22.14 -22.86 -26.93
CA THR A 76 -22.43 -22.95 -25.48
C THR A 76 -23.89 -22.56 -25.22
N PRO A 77 -24.83 -23.52 -25.16
CA PRO A 77 -26.25 -23.23 -24.97
C PRO A 77 -26.53 -22.42 -23.70
N GLY A 78 -27.31 -21.33 -23.82
CA GLY A 78 -27.70 -20.49 -22.69
C GLY A 78 -26.73 -19.35 -22.33
N MET A 79 -25.58 -19.26 -22.97
CA MET A 79 -24.63 -18.16 -22.75
C MET A 79 -25.15 -16.85 -23.36
N GLN A 80 -25.12 -15.78 -22.57
CA GLN A 80 -25.41 -14.44 -23.01
C GLN A 80 -24.12 -13.68 -23.35
N LEU A 81 -24.11 -13.03 -24.52
CA LEU A 81 -23.01 -12.14 -24.93
C LEU A 81 -23.27 -10.73 -24.42
N ALA A 82 -22.28 -10.15 -23.77
CA ALA A 82 -22.29 -8.78 -23.30
C ALA A 82 -21.07 -8.02 -23.86
N GLY A 83 -21.10 -7.74 -25.16
CA GLY A 83 -20.09 -6.93 -25.84
C GLY A 83 -20.24 -5.44 -25.50
N TRP A 84 -19.12 -4.72 -25.46
CA TRP A 84 -19.09 -3.26 -25.39
C TRP A 84 -18.28 -2.65 -26.56
N SER A 85 -18.64 -1.41 -26.95
CA SER A 85 -17.96 -0.69 -28.04
C SER A 85 -17.84 0.80 -27.76
N LEU A 86 -16.69 1.36 -28.08
CA LEU A 86 -16.39 2.80 -28.14
C LEU A 86 -16.33 3.32 -29.59
N ARG A 87 -16.36 2.41 -30.58
CA ARG A 87 -16.19 2.72 -32.01
C ARG A 87 -17.47 2.56 -32.83
N GLY A 88 -18.62 2.33 -32.15
CA GLY A 88 -19.91 2.17 -32.81
C GLY A 88 -20.15 0.78 -33.40
N ASN A 89 -19.36 -0.22 -33.09
CA ASN A 89 -19.62 -1.60 -33.46
C ASN A 89 -20.88 -2.12 -32.76
N GLN A 90 -21.55 -3.10 -33.36
CA GLN A 90 -22.74 -3.69 -32.74
C GLN A 90 -22.34 -4.38 -31.42
N ALA A 91 -22.89 -3.87 -30.32
CA ALA A 91 -22.59 -4.35 -28.97
C ALA A 91 -23.79 -4.09 -28.05
N ARG A 92 -23.86 -4.83 -26.92
CA ARG A 92 -24.88 -4.63 -25.89
C ARG A 92 -24.76 -3.27 -25.20
N VAL A 93 -23.54 -2.77 -25.05
CA VAL A 93 -23.25 -1.44 -24.50
C VAL A 93 -22.45 -0.66 -25.53
N GLN A 94 -22.98 0.45 -25.97
CA GLN A 94 -22.29 1.39 -26.87
C GLN A 94 -22.00 2.67 -26.11
N ALA A 95 -20.81 3.23 -26.28
CA ALA A 95 -20.44 4.47 -25.62
C ALA A 95 -19.61 5.39 -26.51
N SER A 96 -19.63 6.68 -26.16
CA SER A 96 -18.66 7.67 -26.63
C SER A 96 -17.89 8.23 -25.44
N ALA A 97 -16.61 8.55 -25.66
CA ALA A 97 -15.72 9.09 -24.66
C ALA A 97 -15.17 10.44 -25.14
N ASP A 98 -15.60 11.52 -24.50
CA ASP A 98 -15.14 12.87 -24.78
C ASP A 98 -14.11 13.29 -23.74
N VAL A 99 -12.83 13.37 -24.17
CA VAL A 99 -11.68 13.71 -23.30
C VAL A 99 -11.52 15.21 -23.23
N ALA A 100 -11.56 15.79 -22.02
CA ALA A 100 -11.37 17.21 -21.77
C ALA A 100 -10.49 17.43 -20.53
N GLY A 101 -9.30 17.98 -20.73
CA GLY A 101 -8.34 18.19 -19.63
C GLY A 101 -7.86 16.88 -19.01
N ASP A 102 -8.14 16.67 -17.74
CA ASP A 102 -7.82 15.47 -16.95
C ASP A 102 -9.04 14.55 -16.73
N HIS A 103 -10.17 14.85 -17.38
CA HIS A 103 -11.43 14.13 -17.25
C HIS A 103 -11.88 13.53 -18.59
N THR A 104 -12.69 12.49 -18.52
CA THR A 104 -13.38 11.90 -19.67
C THR A 104 -14.87 11.79 -19.39
N LEU A 105 -15.70 12.47 -20.18
CA LEU A 105 -17.13 12.26 -20.14
C LEU A 105 -17.48 11.01 -20.98
N LEU A 106 -17.83 9.92 -20.31
CA LEU A 106 -18.28 8.69 -20.89
C LEU A 106 -19.81 8.69 -20.97
N THR A 107 -20.36 8.76 -22.20
CA THR A 107 -21.80 8.65 -22.44
C THR A 107 -22.11 7.29 -23.04
N PHE A 108 -23.06 6.55 -22.51
CA PHE A 108 -23.36 5.19 -22.97
C PHE A 108 -24.86 4.92 -23.17
N SER A 109 -25.16 3.95 -24.01
CA SER A 109 -26.48 3.38 -24.22
C SER A 109 -26.39 1.85 -24.28
N THR A 110 -27.48 1.19 -23.89
CA THR A 110 -27.64 -0.27 -23.94
C THR A 110 -28.60 -0.68 -25.05
N ASP A 111 -28.50 -1.93 -25.49
CA ASP A 111 -29.39 -2.51 -26.53
C ASP A 111 -30.87 -2.52 -26.13
N ASP A 112 -31.21 -2.46 -24.86
CA ASP A 112 -32.57 -2.34 -24.32
C ASP A 112 -33.02 -0.87 -24.15
N GLY A 113 -32.27 0.11 -24.66
CA GLY A 113 -32.62 1.54 -24.73
C GLY A 113 -32.37 2.34 -23.45
N ARG A 114 -31.71 1.78 -22.44
CA ARG A 114 -31.27 2.53 -21.26
C ARG A 114 -30.00 3.34 -21.57
N HIS A 115 -29.80 4.47 -20.90
CA HIS A 115 -28.67 5.36 -21.12
C HIS A 115 -28.12 5.87 -19.79
N GLY A 116 -26.88 6.34 -19.81
CA GLY A 116 -26.20 6.98 -18.68
C GLY A 116 -24.99 7.76 -19.12
N ALA A 117 -24.45 8.55 -18.20
CA ALA A 117 -23.20 9.26 -18.38
C ALA A 117 -22.39 9.24 -17.08
N ALA A 118 -21.08 9.05 -17.19
CA ALA A 118 -20.15 9.08 -16.07
C ALA A 118 -18.99 10.04 -16.38
N ASP A 119 -18.62 10.86 -15.41
CA ASP A 119 -17.43 11.71 -15.49
C ASP A 119 -16.24 10.97 -14.84
N LEU A 120 -15.32 10.50 -15.67
CA LEU A 120 -14.16 9.69 -15.24
C LEU A 120 -12.98 10.61 -14.98
N HIS A 121 -12.30 10.43 -13.84
CA HIS A 121 -11.10 11.18 -13.43
C HIS A 121 -9.81 10.66 -14.08
N PHE A 122 -9.88 10.22 -15.34
CA PHE A 122 -8.75 9.75 -16.12
C PHE A 122 -9.02 9.84 -17.63
N THR A 123 -7.96 9.85 -18.45
CA THR A 123 -8.02 10.13 -19.87
C THR A 123 -7.30 9.10 -20.76
N ALA A 124 -6.61 8.12 -20.15
CA ALA A 124 -5.87 7.14 -20.94
C ALA A 124 -6.84 6.14 -21.60
N PRO A 125 -6.66 5.82 -22.90
CA PRO A 125 -7.57 4.92 -23.63
C PRO A 125 -7.80 3.58 -22.93
N TRP A 126 -6.75 2.94 -22.43
CA TRP A 126 -6.84 1.67 -21.74
C TRP A 126 -7.63 1.73 -20.41
N GLN A 127 -7.62 2.89 -19.71
CA GLN A 127 -8.43 3.10 -18.50
C GLN A 127 -9.91 3.22 -18.87
N ILE A 128 -10.21 3.90 -19.96
CA ILE A 128 -11.57 4.03 -20.51
C ILE A 128 -12.10 2.65 -20.95
N GLU A 129 -11.30 1.83 -21.63
CA GLU A 129 -11.64 0.45 -22.00
C GLU A 129 -11.91 -0.44 -20.78
N ASN A 130 -11.10 -0.30 -19.73
CA ASN A 130 -11.33 -0.99 -18.46
C ASN A 130 -12.65 -0.51 -17.79
N ALA A 131 -12.91 0.79 -17.79
CA ALA A 131 -14.18 1.34 -17.28
C ALA A 131 -15.39 0.80 -18.08
N MET A 132 -15.28 0.67 -19.40
CA MET A 132 -16.30 0.05 -20.24
C MET A 132 -16.55 -1.42 -19.88
N THR A 133 -15.48 -2.15 -19.61
CA THR A 133 -15.57 -3.54 -19.15
C THR A 133 -16.29 -3.63 -17.81
N VAL A 134 -15.91 -2.79 -16.83
CA VAL A 134 -16.59 -2.71 -15.52
C VAL A 134 -18.06 -2.34 -15.67
N LEU A 135 -18.36 -1.30 -16.47
CA LEU A 135 -19.75 -0.88 -16.76
C LEU A 135 -20.58 -2.06 -17.29
N THR A 136 -20.04 -2.77 -18.26
CA THR A 136 -20.73 -3.90 -18.90
C THR A 136 -20.99 -5.03 -17.92
N VAL A 137 -20.05 -5.32 -17.02
CA VAL A 137 -20.25 -6.29 -15.93
C VAL A 137 -21.34 -5.82 -14.96
N LEU A 138 -21.35 -4.56 -14.54
CA LEU A 138 -22.39 -4.01 -13.64
C LEU A 138 -23.78 -4.11 -14.27
N LEU A 139 -23.90 -3.75 -15.54
CA LEU A 139 -25.18 -3.86 -16.28
C LEU A 139 -25.60 -5.33 -16.48
N ALA A 140 -24.67 -6.26 -16.69
CA ALA A 140 -24.94 -7.69 -16.77
C ALA A 140 -25.40 -8.29 -15.42
N LEU A 141 -24.97 -7.71 -14.31
CA LEU A 141 -25.44 -8.02 -12.96
C LEU A 141 -26.82 -7.41 -12.64
N GLY A 142 -27.39 -6.61 -13.55
CA GLY A 142 -28.68 -5.97 -13.36
C GLY A 142 -28.63 -4.67 -12.55
N ILE A 143 -27.45 -4.10 -12.37
CA ILE A 143 -27.30 -2.79 -11.71
C ILE A 143 -27.90 -1.70 -12.62
N ASP A 144 -28.65 -0.79 -12.02
CA ASP A 144 -29.24 0.34 -12.72
C ASP A 144 -28.19 1.25 -13.37
N PRO A 145 -28.37 1.74 -14.62
CA PRO A 145 -27.41 2.58 -15.33
C PRO A 145 -26.97 3.83 -14.59
N GLY A 146 -27.88 4.50 -13.86
CA GLY A 146 -27.54 5.68 -13.07
C GLY A 146 -26.62 5.34 -11.90
N THR A 147 -26.89 4.23 -11.22
CA THR A 147 -26.04 3.70 -10.15
C THR A 147 -24.68 3.26 -10.69
N ALA A 148 -24.67 2.55 -11.83
CA ALA A 148 -23.40 2.13 -12.47
C ALA A 148 -22.54 3.34 -12.88
N ALA A 149 -23.15 4.36 -13.48
CA ALA A 149 -22.47 5.60 -13.86
C ALA A 149 -21.90 6.35 -12.64
N SER A 150 -22.67 6.47 -11.56
CA SER A 150 -22.22 7.10 -10.31
C SER A 150 -21.00 6.37 -9.71
N ARG A 151 -20.98 5.03 -9.76
CA ARG A 151 -19.86 4.23 -9.25
C ARG A 151 -18.63 4.31 -10.15
N LEU A 152 -18.80 4.44 -11.46
CA LEU A 152 -17.69 4.67 -12.37
C LEU A 152 -17.02 6.03 -12.14
N ALA A 153 -17.80 7.07 -11.83
CA ALA A 153 -17.27 8.39 -11.50
C ALA A 153 -16.40 8.40 -10.21
N GLU A 154 -16.59 7.41 -9.33
CA GLU A 154 -15.77 7.22 -8.12
C GLU A 154 -14.44 6.50 -8.38
N LEU A 155 -14.21 6.01 -9.62
CA LEU A 155 -12.96 5.30 -9.94
C LEU A 155 -11.79 6.27 -10.03
N HIS A 156 -10.71 5.92 -9.34
CA HIS A 156 -9.43 6.61 -9.44
C HIS A 156 -8.39 5.72 -10.13
N PRO A 157 -7.45 6.31 -10.88
CA PRO A 157 -6.36 5.55 -11.48
C PRO A 157 -5.60 4.77 -10.42
N VAL A 158 -5.35 3.49 -10.65
CA VAL A 158 -4.44 2.72 -9.80
C VAL A 158 -3.02 3.20 -10.12
N GLY A 159 -2.32 3.77 -9.13
CA GLY A 159 -1.07 4.50 -9.27
C GLY A 159 0.18 3.64 -9.55
N THR A 160 0.07 2.58 -10.34
CA THR A 160 1.19 1.66 -10.62
C THR A 160 1.76 1.76 -12.03
N ARG A 161 1.16 2.55 -12.94
CA ARG A 161 1.67 2.74 -14.31
C ARG A 161 1.74 4.22 -14.66
N LEU A 162 2.85 4.64 -15.31
CA LEU A 162 3.06 5.99 -15.84
C LEU A 162 2.90 7.12 -14.81
N GLN A 163 3.50 6.94 -13.63
CA GLN A 163 3.51 7.99 -12.61
C GLN A 163 4.42 9.15 -13.04
N VAL A 164 3.95 10.38 -12.84
CA VAL A 164 4.73 11.59 -13.13
C VAL A 164 5.08 12.27 -11.83
N SER A 165 6.35 12.50 -11.61
CA SER A 165 6.87 13.23 -10.44
C SER A 165 7.80 14.38 -10.85
N ALA A 166 7.92 15.38 -9.97
CA ALA A 166 8.95 16.39 -10.13
C ALA A 166 10.32 15.75 -9.90
N GLY A 167 11.23 15.96 -10.82
CA GLY A 167 12.60 15.45 -10.75
C GLY A 167 13.57 16.50 -10.21
N VAL A 168 14.79 16.04 -9.90
CA VAL A 168 15.92 16.90 -9.53
C VAL A 168 16.24 17.90 -10.65
N ASN A 169 16.82 19.06 -10.28
CA ASN A 169 17.34 20.05 -11.22
C ASN A 169 16.33 20.48 -12.29
N ASN A 170 15.08 20.75 -11.89
CA ASN A 170 13.98 21.14 -12.77
C ASN A 170 13.64 20.11 -13.86
N SER A 171 13.91 18.84 -13.61
CA SER A 171 13.52 17.75 -14.50
C SER A 171 12.13 17.20 -14.12
N GLN A 172 11.52 16.42 -15.01
CA GLN A 172 10.32 15.64 -14.73
C GLN A 172 10.65 14.16 -14.92
N VAL A 173 10.15 13.31 -14.06
CA VAL A 173 10.35 11.86 -14.14
C VAL A 173 9.02 11.18 -14.41
N ILE A 174 8.97 10.34 -15.43
CA ILE A 174 7.87 9.43 -15.71
C ILE A 174 8.37 8.03 -15.33
N HIS A 175 7.68 7.38 -14.41
CA HIS A 175 8.03 6.05 -13.94
C HIS A 175 7.03 5.01 -14.43
N ASP A 176 7.54 3.92 -15.04
CA ASP A 176 6.77 2.77 -15.51
C ASP A 176 7.65 1.50 -15.48
N ASP A 177 7.60 0.76 -14.37
CA ASP A 177 8.40 -0.45 -14.13
C ASP A 177 7.57 -1.73 -14.01
N TYR A 178 6.39 -1.76 -14.60
CA TYR A 178 5.49 -2.92 -14.52
C TYR A 178 5.80 -4.00 -15.57
N SER A 179 6.08 -3.61 -16.82
CA SER A 179 6.40 -4.51 -17.93
C SER A 179 7.36 -3.81 -18.89
N CYS A 180 8.16 -4.56 -19.64
CA CYS A 180 9.10 -4.00 -20.60
C CYS A 180 9.10 -4.79 -21.93
N ASP A 181 8.04 -4.67 -22.67
CA ASP A 181 7.83 -5.17 -24.03
C ASP A 181 7.63 -4.01 -25.01
N LEU A 182 7.62 -4.27 -26.34
CA LEU A 182 7.49 -3.23 -27.37
C LEU A 182 6.17 -2.46 -27.28
N SER A 183 5.07 -3.12 -26.90
CA SER A 183 3.75 -2.50 -26.84
C SER A 183 3.66 -1.54 -25.65
N SER A 184 4.15 -1.97 -24.49
CA SER A 184 4.21 -1.14 -23.28
C SER A 184 5.19 0.01 -23.43
N LEU A 185 6.31 -0.18 -24.15
CA LEU A 185 7.26 0.87 -24.49
C LEU A 185 6.60 1.92 -25.41
N ALA A 186 5.88 1.50 -26.44
CA ALA A 186 5.17 2.42 -27.33
C ALA A 186 4.16 3.29 -26.57
N LEU A 187 3.38 2.69 -25.64
CA LEU A 187 2.42 3.41 -24.78
C LEU A 187 3.12 4.43 -23.88
N ALA A 188 4.23 4.04 -23.23
CA ALA A 188 4.99 4.93 -22.37
C ALA A 188 5.59 6.12 -23.15
N LEU A 189 6.09 5.87 -24.33
CA LEU A 189 6.62 6.90 -25.23
C LEU A 189 5.52 7.84 -25.76
N ASP A 190 4.33 7.34 -26.05
CA ASP A 190 3.17 8.15 -26.43
C ASP A 190 2.72 9.06 -25.29
N PHE A 191 2.67 8.53 -24.07
CA PHE A 191 2.34 9.29 -22.86
C PHE A 191 3.39 10.38 -22.58
N MET A 192 4.66 10.05 -22.72
CA MET A 192 5.79 10.98 -22.61
C MET A 192 5.70 12.09 -23.66
N GLY A 193 5.44 11.73 -24.92
CA GLY A 193 5.39 12.67 -26.05
C GLY A 193 4.34 13.78 -25.90
N ARG A 194 3.25 13.51 -25.17
CA ARG A 194 2.20 14.52 -24.86
C ARG A 194 2.64 15.55 -23.80
N ARG A 195 3.76 15.31 -23.13
CA ARG A 195 4.28 16.14 -22.02
C ARG A 195 5.56 16.87 -22.35
N VAL A 196 6.21 16.51 -23.42
CA VAL A 196 7.44 17.18 -23.87
C VAL A 196 7.13 18.63 -24.23
N VAL A 197 7.86 19.55 -23.62
CA VAL A 197 7.85 20.97 -23.98
C VAL A 197 8.84 21.20 -25.12
N GLU A 198 8.52 22.08 -26.05
CA GLU A 198 9.40 22.39 -27.21
C GLU A 198 10.81 22.78 -26.74
N GLY A 199 11.81 22.08 -27.27
CA GLY A 199 13.22 22.29 -26.89
C GLY A 199 13.67 21.59 -25.60
N GLN A 200 12.79 20.87 -24.90
CA GLN A 200 13.15 20.12 -23.69
C GLN A 200 13.89 18.83 -24.06
N PRO A 201 15.09 18.56 -23.49
CA PRO A 201 15.79 17.30 -23.69
C PRO A 201 14.98 16.12 -23.13
N VAL A 202 15.03 14.99 -23.83
CA VAL A 202 14.35 13.75 -23.42
C VAL A 202 15.38 12.64 -23.22
N THR A 203 15.37 12.04 -22.04
CA THR A 203 16.17 10.86 -21.69
C THR A 203 15.26 9.69 -21.39
N VAL A 204 15.60 8.51 -21.90
CA VAL A 204 14.93 7.24 -21.56
C VAL A 204 15.93 6.33 -20.86
N ILE A 205 15.55 5.82 -19.68
CA ILE A 205 16.24 4.75 -18.96
C ILE A 205 15.41 3.49 -19.21
N LEU A 206 15.99 2.49 -19.87
CA LEU A 206 15.27 1.31 -20.38
C LEU A 206 15.97 0.03 -19.94
N SER A 207 15.22 -0.89 -19.31
CA SER A 207 15.72 -2.22 -18.98
C SER A 207 15.73 -3.16 -20.18
N ASP A 208 16.14 -4.41 -19.98
CA ASP A 208 15.97 -5.47 -20.95
C ASP A 208 14.52 -5.53 -21.42
N LEU A 209 14.33 -5.77 -22.72
CA LEU A 209 13.03 -5.93 -23.35
C LEU A 209 12.67 -7.41 -23.43
N ASP A 210 11.43 -7.75 -23.14
CA ASP A 210 10.87 -9.07 -23.42
C ASP A 210 10.74 -9.23 -24.96
N PRO A 211 11.39 -10.23 -25.57
CA PRO A 211 11.43 -10.38 -27.02
C PRO A 211 10.15 -10.92 -27.66
N ASP A 212 9.06 -11.17 -26.91
CA ASP A 212 7.76 -11.64 -27.45
C ASP A 212 7.88 -12.84 -28.42
N GLY A 213 8.82 -13.74 -28.20
CA GLY A 213 9.07 -14.87 -29.11
C GLY A 213 9.70 -14.50 -30.46
N ALA A 214 10.00 -13.22 -30.69
CA ALA A 214 10.70 -12.74 -31.89
C ALA A 214 12.23 -12.87 -31.74
N ASP A 215 12.96 -12.64 -32.84
CA ASP A 215 14.42 -12.47 -32.79
C ASP A 215 14.75 -11.30 -31.85
N GLU A 216 15.52 -11.56 -30.78
CA GLU A 216 15.96 -10.57 -29.79
C GLU A 216 16.50 -9.31 -30.48
N ARG A 217 17.37 -9.44 -31.48
CA ARG A 217 17.97 -8.30 -32.18
C ARG A 217 16.93 -7.50 -33.00
N LEU A 218 15.91 -8.14 -33.54
CA LEU A 218 14.82 -7.47 -34.24
C LEU A 218 13.95 -6.65 -33.25
N THR A 219 13.70 -7.17 -32.07
CA THR A 219 12.98 -6.46 -30.99
C THR A 219 13.70 -5.16 -30.64
N TYR A 220 15.02 -5.20 -30.41
CA TYR A 220 15.80 -4.01 -30.08
C TYR A 220 15.85 -2.99 -31.23
N ARG A 221 15.91 -3.41 -32.49
CA ARG A 221 15.80 -2.51 -33.66
C ARG A 221 14.45 -1.80 -33.71
N ARG A 222 13.34 -2.51 -33.45
CA ARG A 222 12.00 -1.92 -33.38
C ARG A 222 11.88 -0.93 -32.23
N ALA A 223 12.46 -1.25 -31.06
CA ALA A 223 12.53 -0.32 -29.95
C ALA A 223 13.32 0.96 -30.31
N ALA A 224 14.45 0.82 -31.00
CA ALA A 224 15.22 1.95 -31.50
C ALA A 224 14.40 2.85 -32.46
N ASP A 225 13.60 2.25 -33.36
CA ASP A 225 12.69 3.00 -34.23
C ASP A 225 11.65 3.78 -33.44
N LEU A 226 11.02 3.15 -32.43
CA LEU A 226 10.05 3.81 -31.52
C LEU A 226 10.67 5.00 -30.79
N LEU A 227 11.86 4.83 -30.22
CA LEU A 227 12.58 5.88 -29.49
C LEU A 227 12.93 7.06 -30.40
N ARG A 228 13.42 6.79 -31.63
CA ARG A 228 13.74 7.82 -32.63
C ARG A 228 12.51 8.59 -33.10
N MET A 229 11.39 7.89 -33.35
CA MET A 229 10.12 8.51 -33.75
C MET A 229 9.59 9.48 -32.69
N ARG A 230 9.96 9.30 -31.42
CA ARG A 230 9.58 10.17 -30.29
C ARG A 230 10.68 11.16 -29.88
N HIS A 231 11.70 11.35 -30.75
CA HIS A 231 12.78 12.31 -30.57
C HIS A 231 13.52 12.15 -29.22
N VAL A 232 13.75 10.91 -28.79
CA VAL A 232 14.57 10.64 -27.59
C VAL A 232 16.00 11.08 -27.88
N GLY A 233 16.51 12.01 -27.06
CA GLY A 233 17.85 12.57 -27.21
C GLY A 233 18.95 11.74 -26.58
N ARG A 234 18.63 10.95 -25.52
CA ARG A 234 19.58 10.11 -24.80
C ARG A 234 18.92 8.82 -24.34
N LEU A 235 19.61 7.69 -24.54
CA LEU A 235 19.21 6.39 -24.03
C LEU A 235 20.21 5.89 -22.97
N ILE A 236 19.70 5.46 -21.82
CA ILE A 236 20.46 4.74 -20.80
C ILE A 236 19.89 3.33 -20.76
N GLY A 237 20.64 2.36 -21.28
CA GLY A 237 20.25 0.95 -21.27
C GLY A 237 20.70 0.25 -19.97
N VAL A 238 19.89 -0.70 -19.48
CA VAL A 238 20.24 -1.50 -18.30
C VAL A 238 19.85 -2.95 -18.50
N GLY A 239 20.81 -3.83 -18.39
CA GLY A 239 20.59 -5.26 -18.45
C GLY A 239 21.49 -5.99 -19.44
N PRO A 240 21.64 -7.31 -19.28
CA PRO A 240 22.53 -8.11 -20.12
C PRO A 240 22.06 -8.24 -21.56
N ALA A 241 20.75 -8.29 -21.84
CA ALA A 241 20.23 -8.35 -23.19
C ALA A 241 20.32 -6.97 -23.88
N MET A 242 20.05 -5.90 -23.16
CA MET A 242 20.25 -4.53 -23.61
C MET A 242 21.74 -4.30 -23.97
N LEU A 243 22.66 -4.77 -23.12
CA LEU A 243 24.10 -4.61 -23.37
C LEU A 243 24.56 -5.33 -24.65
N ARG A 244 24.03 -6.53 -24.93
CA ARG A 244 24.34 -7.28 -26.16
C ARG A 244 23.81 -6.62 -27.44
N ASN A 245 22.74 -5.85 -27.34
CA ASN A 245 22.03 -5.27 -28.46
C ASN A 245 22.13 -3.73 -28.54
N PHE A 246 22.92 -3.11 -27.66
CA PHE A 246 22.99 -1.64 -27.55
C PHE A 246 23.50 -0.99 -28.86
N ASP A 247 24.33 -1.69 -29.62
CA ASP A 247 24.80 -1.27 -30.95
C ASP A 247 23.65 -1.10 -31.96
N CYS A 248 22.52 -1.78 -31.76
CA CYS A 248 21.34 -1.66 -32.63
C CYS A 248 20.49 -0.43 -32.33
N MET A 249 20.67 0.20 -31.15
CA MET A 249 19.78 1.29 -30.71
C MET A 249 20.03 2.57 -31.48
N ASP A 250 21.26 2.80 -31.99
CA ASP A 250 21.65 3.97 -32.79
C ASP A 250 21.15 5.29 -32.18
N LEU A 251 21.34 5.44 -30.87
CA LEU A 251 21.00 6.61 -30.06
C LEU A 251 22.18 7.00 -29.16
N PRO A 252 22.39 8.30 -28.93
CA PRO A 252 23.38 8.73 -27.96
C PRO A 252 23.05 8.17 -26.56
N GLY A 253 24.03 7.58 -25.88
CA GLY A 253 23.77 7.05 -24.56
C GLY A 253 24.82 6.08 -24.05
N GLN A 254 24.47 5.36 -22.99
CA GLN A 254 25.32 4.42 -22.28
C GLN A 254 24.49 3.19 -21.88
N CYS A 255 25.18 2.06 -21.67
CA CYS A 255 24.52 0.84 -21.23
C CYS A 255 25.27 0.23 -20.04
N TYR A 256 24.50 -0.30 -19.09
CA TYR A 256 25.01 -0.88 -17.84
C TYR A 256 24.50 -2.32 -17.68
N PRO A 257 25.29 -3.22 -17.07
CA PRO A 257 24.87 -4.62 -16.92
C PRO A 257 23.68 -4.80 -15.96
N ASP A 258 23.53 -3.92 -14.98
CA ASP A 258 22.49 -3.95 -13.95
C ASP A 258 22.26 -2.55 -13.35
N THR A 259 21.27 -2.46 -12.48
CA THR A 259 20.89 -1.21 -11.78
C THR A 259 21.97 -0.73 -10.79
N GLU A 260 22.74 -1.62 -10.17
CA GLU A 260 23.84 -1.24 -9.29
C GLU A 260 24.95 -0.52 -10.05
N ALA A 261 25.35 -1.08 -11.19
CA ALA A 261 26.33 -0.46 -12.07
C ALA A 261 25.83 0.91 -12.58
N LEU A 262 24.54 1.01 -12.96
CA LEU A 262 23.93 2.29 -13.33
C LEU A 262 24.06 3.31 -12.19
N LEU A 263 23.57 3.00 -10.99
CA LEU A 263 23.56 3.91 -9.85
C LEU A 263 24.96 4.33 -9.35
N SER A 264 25.98 3.53 -9.66
CA SER A 264 27.38 3.88 -9.35
C SER A 264 28.00 4.88 -10.32
N HIS A 265 27.40 5.07 -11.50
CA HIS A 265 27.97 5.91 -12.57
C HIS A 265 27.14 7.17 -12.87
N ILE A 266 25.83 7.19 -12.54
CA ILE A 266 25.00 8.36 -12.74
C ILE A 266 24.77 9.10 -11.42
N THR A 267 24.62 10.42 -11.54
CA THR A 267 24.34 11.30 -10.42
C THR A 267 23.16 12.21 -10.74
N PRO A 268 22.49 12.82 -9.75
CA PRO A 268 21.44 13.81 -9.99
C PRO A 268 21.87 14.96 -10.91
N THR A 269 23.15 15.29 -10.98
CA THR A 269 23.68 16.36 -11.83
C THR A 269 23.71 16.03 -13.32
N ASP A 270 23.57 14.76 -13.69
CA ASP A 270 23.47 14.31 -15.10
C ASP A 270 22.10 14.61 -15.71
N PHE A 271 21.14 15.03 -14.87
CA PHE A 271 19.75 15.28 -15.25
C PHE A 271 19.37 16.73 -14.91
N PHE A 272 19.30 17.59 -15.93
CA PHE A 272 19.00 19.00 -15.78
C PHE A 272 17.99 19.47 -16.80
N ASN A 273 16.88 20.06 -16.38
CA ASN A 273 15.83 20.66 -17.21
C ASN A 273 15.32 19.73 -18.33
N GLN A 274 15.11 18.44 -18.03
CA GLN A 274 14.74 17.41 -19.00
C GLN A 274 13.55 16.56 -18.55
N LEU A 275 12.95 15.87 -19.51
CA LEU A 275 11.95 14.84 -19.25
C LEU A 275 12.65 13.47 -19.26
N VAL A 276 12.50 12.71 -18.18
CA VAL A 276 13.12 11.39 -18.02
C VAL A 276 12.04 10.33 -17.94
N LEU A 277 12.03 9.39 -18.88
CA LEU A 277 11.20 8.17 -18.76
C LEU A 277 12.07 7.04 -18.18
N VAL A 278 11.64 6.49 -17.05
CA VAL A 278 12.23 5.29 -16.44
C VAL A 278 11.29 4.12 -16.70
N LYS A 279 11.70 3.22 -17.60
CA LYS A 279 10.89 2.09 -18.11
C LYS A 279 11.63 0.78 -17.95
N GLY A 280 11.04 -0.17 -17.19
CA GLY A 280 11.68 -1.48 -16.98
C GLY A 280 10.72 -2.55 -16.53
N SER A 281 11.23 -3.79 -16.39
CA SER A 281 10.54 -4.86 -15.67
C SER A 281 10.84 -4.78 -14.18
N PRO A 282 9.99 -5.37 -13.31
CA PRO A 282 10.19 -5.37 -11.85
C PRO A 282 11.55 -5.90 -11.40
N ASP A 283 12.13 -6.84 -12.16
CA ASP A 283 13.43 -7.48 -11.87
C ASP A 283 14.60 -6.48 -11.80
N PHE A 284 14.47 -5.32 -12.43
CA PHE A 284 15.51 -4.29 -12.45
C PHE A 284 15.41 -3.30 -11.30
N SER A 285 14.37 -3.37 -10.44
CA SER A 285 14.21 -2.52 -9.25
C SER A 285 14.41 -1.02 -9.55
N PHE A 286 13.85 -0.52 -10.66
CA PHE A 286 14.03 0.87 -11.13
C PHE A 286 13.45 1.93 -10.20
N GLN A 287 12.65 1.53 -9.20
CA GLN A 287 12.25 2.44 -8.13
C GLN A 287 13.45 3.13 -7.46
N ARG A 288 14.61 2.46 -7.40
CA ARG A 288 15.85 3.03 -6.85
C ARG A 288 16.39 4.17 -7.71
N VAL A 289 16.29 4.03 -9.03
CA VAL A 289 16.65 5.07 -10.00
C VAL A 289 15.71 6.26 -9.88
N VAL A 290 14.40 5.98 -9.80
CA VAL A 290 13.36 7.02 -9.59
C VAL A 290 13.61 7.78 -8.30
N ASN A 291 13.87 7.10 -7.19
CA ASN A 291 14.18 7.72 -5.89
C ASN A 291 15.39 8.67 -5.93
N MET A 292 16.37 8.38 -6.80
CA MET A 292 17.53 9.26 -7.03
C MET A 292 17.15 10.48 -7.88
N LEU A 293 16.27 10.29 -8.87
CA LEU A 293 15.89 11.33 -9.84
C LEU A 293 14.76 12.24 -9.36
N GLU A 294 13.92 11.79 -8.42
CA GLU A 294 12.84 12.62 -7.87
C GLU A 294 13.38 13.80 -7.08
N ALA A 295 12.74 14.96 -7.25
CA ALA A 295 13.03 16.12 -6.44
C ALA A 295 12.66 15.82 -4.99
N LYS A 296 13.68 15.59 -4.16
CA LYS A 296 13.48 15.39 -2.73
C LYS A 296 13.07 16.72 -2.12
N THR A 297 11.82 16.87 -1.75
CA THR A 297 11.34 18.02 -0.99
C THR A 297 11.82 17.98 0.46
N HIS A 298 12.20 16.78 0.97
CA HIS A 298 12.82 16.55 2.26
C HIS A 298 13.86 15.41 2.17
N GLU A 299 15.07 15.68 2.67
CA GLU A 299 16.14 14.67 2.76
C GLU A 299 15.94 13.73 3.95
N THR A 300 15.02 14.06 4.87
CA THR A 300 14.63 13.21 5.99
C THR A 300 13.44 12.34 5.58
N VAL A 301 13.60 11.02 5.70
CA VAL A 301 12.60 10.03 5.29
C VAL A 301 12.41 8.96 6.38
N LEU A 302 11.21 8.44 6.48
CA LEU A 302 10.91 7.22 7.20
C LEU A 302 10.78 6.07 6.18
N GLU A 303 11.79 5.23 6.10
CA GLU A 303 11.74 4.01 5.29
C GLU A 303 10.90 2.96 6.01
N VAL A 304 10.00 2.30 5.26
CA VAL A 304 9.09 1.27 5.78
C VAL A 304 9.25 0.00 4.96
N ASN A 305 9.73 -1.05 5.61
CA ASN A 305 9.94 -2.36 5.01
C ASN A 305 8.66 -3.20 5.08
N LEU A 306 7.99 -3.39 3.95
CA LEU A 306 6.74 -4.14 3.87
C LEU A 306 6.96 -5.66 4.03
N ASP A 307 8.09 -6.19 3.58
CA ASP A 307 8.38 -7.62 3.73
C ASP A 307 8.69 -7.98 5.18
N ALA A 308 9.43 -7.13 5.90
CA ALA A 308 9.61 -7.29 7.34
C ALA A 308 8.25 -7.29 8.09
N MET A 309 7.30 -6.46 7.66
CA MET A 309 5.95 -6.48 8.23
C MET A 309 5.22 -7.81 7.94
N VAL A 310 5.35 -8.34 6.73
CA VAL A 310 4.76 -9.64 6.35
C VAL A 310 5.41 -10.77 7.16
N ASP A 311 6.72 -10.74 7.35
CA ASP A 311 7.43 -11.72 8.19
C ASP A 311 6.92 -11.68 9.64
N ASN A 312 6.79 -10.48 10.22
CA ASN A 312 6.23 -10.30 11.55
C ASN A 312 4.79 -10.79 11.65
N PHE A 313 3.95 -10.46 10.66
CA PHE A 313 2.57 -10.95 10.59
C PHE A 313 2.54 -12.49 10.54
N ASN A 314 3.38 -13.12 9.71
CA ASN A 314 3.48 -14.57 9.59
C ASN A 314 4.03 -15.23 10.85
N PHE A 315 4.98 -14.58 11.53
CA PHE A 315 5.48 -15.04 12.82
C PHE A 315 4.33 -15.17 13.83
N TYR A 316 3.52 -14.14 14.02
CA TYR A 316 2.38 -14.23 14.95
C TYR A 316 1.30 -15.19 14.44
N ARG A 317 1.04 -15.24 13.13
CA ARG A 317 0.11 -16.21 12.54
C ARG A 317 0.52 -17.66 12.83
N SER A 318 1.81 -17.95 12.82
CA SER A 318 2.34 -19.29 13.15
C SER A 318 2.09 -19.73 14.60
N LYS A 319 1.78 -18.79 15.50
CA LYS A 319 1.46 -19.07 16.91
C LYS A 319 -0.03 -19.32 17.15
N LEU A 320 -0.86 -19.15 16.11
CA LEU A 320 -2.30 -19.28 16.21
C LEU A 320 -2.79 -20.68 15.86
N ARG A 321 -3.90 -21.06 16.47
CA ARG A 321 -4.63 -22.25 16.08
C ARG A 321 -5.27 -22.08 14.71
N PRO A 322 -5.42 -23.14 13.92
CA PRO A 322 -6.16 -23.07 12.66
C PRO A 322 -7.55 -22.45 12.85
N GLY A 323 -7.91 -21.48 12.02
CA GLY A 323 -9.18 -20.78 12.07
C GLY A 323 -9.23 -19.54 12.96
N THR A 324 -8.20 -19.26 13.78
CA THR A 324 -8.10 -18.01 14.53
C THR A 324 -7.67 -16.87 13.61
N GLY A 325 -8.50 -15.82 13.52
CA GLY A 325 -8.23 -14.63 12.71
C GLY A 325 -7.25 -13.66 13.36
N ILE A 326 -6.64 -12.79 12.57
CA ILE A 326 -5.83 -11.66 13.06
C ILE A 326 -6.53 -10.35 12.68
N CYS A 327 -6.83 -9.53 13.69
CA CYS A 327 -7.15 -8.13 13.54
C CYS A 327 -5.85 -7.32 13.64
N ALA A 328 -5.42 -6.70 12.55
CA ALA A 328 -4.19 -5.93 12.51
C ALA A 328 -4.46 -4.45 12.87
N MET A 329 -3.64 -3.90 13.77
CA MET A 329 -3.79 -2.53 14.26
C MET A 329 -3.02 -1.56 13.35
N VAL A 330 -3.73 -0.70 12.62
CA VAL A 330 -3.16 0.32 11.72
C VAL A 330 -3.54 1.75 12.10
N LYS A 331 -3.99 1.95 13.34
CA LYS A 331 -4.34 3.25 13.93
C LYS A 331 -3.13 4.20 14.01
N ALA A 332 -3.38 5.48 14.27
CA ALA A 332 -2.37 6.53 14.38
C ALA A 332 -1.43 6.55 13.14
N SER A 333 -2.06 6.57 11.94
CA SER A 333 -1.34 6.47 10.66
C SER A 333 -0.38 5.28 10.62
N GLY A 334 -0.88 4.06 10.96
CA GLY A 334 -0.04 2.87 11.00
C GLY A 334 1.13 3.01 11.98
N TYR A 335 0.87 3.46 13.22
CA TYR A 335 1.91 3.77 14.22
C TYR A 335 3.02 4.68 13.65
N GLY A 336 2.61 5.68 12.86
CA GLY A 336 3.53 6.62 12.20
C GLY A 336 4.14 6.14 10.88
N ALA A 337 4.02 4.85 10.55
CA ALA A 337 4.59 4.28 9.32
C ALA A 337 3.74 4.53 8.05
N GLY A 338 2.53 5.10 8.20
CA GLY A 338 1.56 5.26 7.12
C GLY A 338 0.58 4.07 7.04
N SER A 339 -0.71 4.34 7.12
CA SER A 339 -1.73 3.28 7.21
C SER A 339 -2.03 2.59 5.89
N LEU A 340 -1.94 3.33 4.78
CA LEU A 340 -2.47 2.88 3.49
C LEU A 340 -1.73 1.67 2.90
N GLU A 341 -0.41 1.76 2.73
CA GLU A 341 0.38 0.68 2.14
C GLU A 341 0.44 -0.55 3.07
N LEU A 342 0.45 -0.31 4.39
CA LEU A 342 0.33 -1.37 5.38
C LEU A 342 -1.01 -2.11 5.24
N ALA A 343 -2.11 -1.37 5.17
CA ALA A 343 -3.45 -1.95 5.04
C ALA A 343 -3.62 -2.75 3.75
N LYS A 344 -3.13 -2.24 2.60
CA LYS A 344 -3.11 -2.99 1.34
C LYS A 344 -2.35 -4.30 1.46
N THR A 345 -1.15 -4.24 2.01
CA THR A 345 -0.30 -5.44 2.21
C THR A 345 -0.96 -6.44 3.14
N LEU A 346 -1.54 -6.00 4.26
CA LEU A 346 -2.24 -6.87 5.21
C LEU A 346 -3.50 -7.51 4.62
N GLN A 347 -4.26 -6.77 3.80
CA GLN A 347 -5.40 -7.30 3.06
C GLN A 347 -4.97 -8.42 2.11
N GLN A 348 -3.88 -8.23 1.37
CA GLN A 348 -3.31 -9.24 0.46
C GLN A 348 -2.82 -10.49 1.19
N HIS A 349 -2.29 -10.33 2.42
CA HIS A 349 -1.75 -11.44 3.21
C HIS A 349 -2.76 -12.08 4.16
N GLY A 350 -4.05 -11.73 4.04
CA GLY A 350 -5.15 -12.44 4.70
C GLY A 350 -5.36 -12.06 6.16
N ALA A 351 -5.12 -10.81 6.55
CA ALA A 351 -5.63 -10.29 7.81
C ALA A 351 -7.16 -10.38 7.81
N ALA A 352 -7.77 -10.78 8.94
CA ALA A 352 -9.21 -10.94 9.05
C ALA A 352 -9.93 -9.59 9.20
N TYR A 353 -9.32 -8.68 9.95
CA TYR A 353 -9.80 -7.33 10.21
C TYR A 353 -8.64 -6.34 10.26
N LEU A 354 -8.94 -5.08 9.96
CA LEU A 354 -8.11 -3.96 10.39
C LEU A 354 -8.80 -3.25 11.57
N ALA A 355 -8.01 -2.57 12.40
CA ALA A 355 -8.56 -1.69 13.41
C ALA A 355 -7.83 -0.35 13.42
N VAL A 356 -8.62 0.72 13.43
CA VAL A 356 -8.17 2.10 13.51
C VAL A 356 -8.77 2.79 14.73
N ALA A 357 -8.27 3.96 15.10
CA ALA A 357 -8.75 4.66 16.29
C ALA A 357 -10.06 5.41 16.01
N VAL A 358 -10.15 6.15 14.92
CA VAL A 358 -11.23 7.09 14.60
C VAL A 358 -11.79 6.85 13.20
N GLY A 359 -12.99 7.38 12.95
CA GLY A 359 -13.69 7.21 11.67
C GLY A 359 -12.93 7.76 10.47
N ASP A 360 -12.24 8.89 10.62
CA ASP A 360 -11.48 9.53 9.55
C ASP A 360 -10.34 8.64 9.02
N GLU A 361 -9.65 7.91 9.91
CA GLU A 361 -8.64 6.92 9.49
C GLU A 361 -9.26 5.78 8.68
N GLY A 362 -10.44 5.32 9.08
CA GLY A 362 -11.18 4.28 8.34
C GLY A 362 -11.67 4.76 6.99
N GLU A 363 -12.17 6.00 6.91
CA GLU A 363 -12.58 6.63 5.65
C GLU A 363 -11.42 6.78 4.67
N GLU A 364 -10.24 7.22 5.14
CA GLU A 364 -9.03 7.29 4.32
C GLU A 364 -8.68 5.92 3.70
N LEU A 365 -8.75 4.86 4.50
CA LEU A 365 -8.50 3.50 4.01
C LEU A 365 -9.56 3.06 2.98
N ARG A 366 -10.84 3.41 3.18
CA ARG A 366 -11.89 3.10 2.20
C ARG A 366 -11.70 3.83 0.88
N ARG A 367 -11.39 5.14 0.92
CA ARG A 367 -11.07 5.93 -0.29
C ARG A 367 -9.89 5.34 -1.07
N ALA A 368 -8.97 4.72 -0.37
CA ALA A 368 -7.81 4.05 -0.97
C ALA A 368 -8.08 2.61 -1.45
N GLY A 369 -9.34 2.16 -1.43
CA GLY A 369 -9.74 0.86 -1.99
C GLY A 369 -9.64 -0.32 -1.02
N ILE A 370 -9.44 -0.11 0.28
CA ILE A 370 -9.48 -1.20 1.26
C ILE A 370 -10.93 -1.67 1.43
N THR A 371 -11.18 -2.95 1.17
CA THR A 371 -12.51 -3.55 1.20
C THR A 371 -12.78 -4.44 2.41
N MET A 372 -11.72 -4.93 3.05
CA MET A 372 -11.85 -5.80 4.24
C MET A 372 -12.51 -5.08 5.42
N PRO A 373 -13.09 -5.80 6.41
CA PRO A 373 -13.72 -5.20 7.57
C PRO A 373 -12.75 -4.32 8.39
N ILE A 374 -13.22 -3.16 8.86
CA ILE A 374 -12.45 -2.20 9.66
C ILE A 374 -13.20 -1.87 10.94
N ILE A 375 -12.57 -2.14 12.09
CA ILE A 375 -13.09 -1.79 13.41
C ILE A 375 -12.65 -0.39 13.79
N ILE A 376 -13.60 0.44 14.26
CA ILE A 376 -13.33 1.76 14.84
C ILE A 376 -13.35 1.64 16.37
N LEU A 377 -12.20 1.91 17.00
CA LEU A 377 -12.01 1.71 18.45
C LEU A 377 -12.42 2.90 19.33
N ASN A 378 -12.55 4.10 18.75
CA ASN A 378 -13.06 5.30 19.43
C ASN A 378 -14.06 6.01 18.52
N PRO A 379 -15.22 5.40 18.24
CA PRO A 379 -16.22 6.08 17.42
C PRO A 379 -16.73 7.31 18.16
N MET A 380 -16.63 8.47 17.54
CA MET A 380 -17.25 9.68 18.07
C MET A 380 -18.77 9.57 17.93
N VAL A 381 -19.50 9.73 19.02
CA VAL A 381 -20.96 9.57 19.10
C VAL A 381 -21.74 10.48 18.12
N LEU A 382 -21.10 11.48 17.55
CA LEU A 382 -21.74 12.49 16.70
C LEU A 382 -21.64 12.20 15.18
N ASN A 383 -20.97 11.12 14.74
CA ASN A 383 -20.72 10.92 13.29
C ASN A 383 -20.98 9.50 12.78
N TYR A 384 -22.03 8.83 13.29
CA TYR A 384 -22.38 7.48 12.81
C TYR A 384 -22.78 7.43 11.32
N LYS A 385 -23.29 8.52 10.74
CA LYS A 385 -23.60 8.58 9.31
C LYS A 385 -22.36 8.29 8.45
N GLN A 386 -21.21 8.90 8.76
CA GLN A 386 -19.94 8.64 8.09
C GLN A 386 -19.52 7.16 8.20
N LEU A 387 -19.74 6.54 9.39
CA LEU A 387 -19.42 5.11 9.57
C LEU A 387 -20.28 4.23 8.66
N PHE A 388 -21.58 4.53 8.53
CA PHE A 388 -22.48 3.79 7.66
C PHE A 388 -22.12 3.92 6.17
N GLU A 389 -21.85 5.13 5.71
CA GLU A 389 -21.47 5.41 4.33
C GLU A 389 -20.17 4.69 3.93
N ASN A 390 -19.22 4.61 4.85
CA ASN A 390 -17.93 3.97 4.64
C ASN A 390 -17.88 2.49 5.12
N ARG A 391 -18.98 1.91 5.56
CA ARG A 391 -19.05 0.51 6.07
C ARG A 391 -17.98 0.24 7.13
N LEU A 392 -17.87 1.12 8.12
CA LEU A 392 -16.92 1.02 9.24
C LEU A 392 -17.64 0.47 10.47
N GLU A 393 -17.07 -0.55 11.09
CA GLU A 393 -17.69 -1.31 12.16
C GLU A 393 -17.30 -0.72 13.55
N PRO A 394 -18.18 0.02 14.24
CA PRO A 394 -17.81 0.69 15.49
C PRO A 394 -17.79 -0.25 16.70
N GLU A 395 -16.88 0.03 17.66
CA GLU A 395 -17.03 -0.49 19.01
C GLU A 395 -18.18 0.22 19.76
N ILE A 396 -18.90 -0.54 20.57
CA ILE A 396 -19.94 -0.04 21.48
C ILE A 396 -19.49 -0.33 22.90
N PHE A 397 -19.30 0.72 23.68
CA PHE A 397 -18.67 0.65 24.99
C PHE A 397 -19.49 1.25 26.13
N SER A 398 -20.65 1.85 25.81
CA SER A 398 -21.57 2.46 26.77
C SER A 398 -23.01 2.43 26.26
N PHE A 399 -23.98 2.64 27.17
CA PHE A 399 -25.38 2.78 26.76
C PHE A 399 -25.61 4.00 25.88
N ASP A 400 -24.91 5.11 26.13
CA ASP A 400 -25.01 6.32 25.29
C ASP A 400 -24.54 6.05 23.86
N SER A 401 -23.42 5.31 23.68
CA SER A 401 -22.94 4.91 22.36
C SER A 401 -23.91 3.96 21.65
N LEU A 402 -24.55 3.05 22.40
CA LEU A 402 -25.55 2.14 21.87
C LEU A 402 -26.82 2.90 21.43
N GLU A 403 -27.34 3.77 22.30
CA GLU A 403 -28.55 4.56 22.00
C GLU A 403 -28.33 5.47 20.79
N ALA A 404 -27.15 6.10 20.68
CA ALA A 404 -26.81 6.98 19.57
C ALA A 404 -26.76 6.22 18.22
N ILE A 405 -26.08 5.07 18.16
CA ILE A 405 -26.04 4.28 16.92
C ILE A 405 -27.43 3.75 16.53
N LEU A 406 -28.22 3.29 17.52
CA LEU A 406 -29.59 2.83 17.25
C LEU A 406 -30.49 3.95 16.72
N TYR A 407 -30.35 5.15 17.26
CA TYR A 407 -31.09 6.33 16.78
C TYR A 407 -30.73 6.68 15.33
N GLU A 408 -29.43 6.80 15.02
CA GLU A 408 -28.96 7.15 13.67
C GLU A 408 -29.24 6.04 12.65
N ALA A 409 -29.09 4.77 13.02
CA ALA A 409 -29.42 3.65 12.16
C ALA A 409 -30.92 3.61 11.80
N ARG A 410 -31.82 3.91 12.78
CA ARG A 410 -33.26 4.04 12.51
C ARG A 410 -33.54 5.18 11.53
N ARG A 411 -32.92 6.35 11.76
CA ARG A 411 -33.05 7.51 10.86
C ARG A 411 -32.62 7.20 9.43
N ALA A 412 -31.54 6.41 9.28
CA ALA A 412 -30.99 6.02 7.98
C ALA A 412 -31.67 4.78 7.38
N GLY A 413 -32.65 4.17 8.05
CA GLY A 413 -33.31 2.94 7.59
C GLY A 413 -32.41 1.70 7.58
N ILE A 414 -31.33 1.71 8.35
CA ILE A 414 -30.31 0.65 8.39
C ILE A 414 -30.79 -0.47 9.32
N LYS A 415 -30.54 -1.71 8.89
CA LYS A 415 -30.81 -2.93 9.64
C LYS A 415 -29.57 -3.83 9.68
N ARG A 416 -29.40 -4.52 10.82
CA ARG A 416 -28.33 -5.48 11.05
C ARG A 416 -26.93 -4.93 10.79
N TYR A 417 -26.68 -3.67 11.19
CA TYR A 417 -25.37 -3.08 11.05
C TYR A 417 -24.39 -3.73 12.04
N PRO A 418 -23.18 -4.17 11.59
CA PRO A 418 -22.24 -4.86 12.46
C PRO A 418 -21.65 -3.91 13.51
N VAL A 419 -21.66 -4.36 14.76
CA VAL A 419 -21.06 -3.65 15.90
C VAL A 419 -20.25 -4.59 16.77
N HIS A 420 -19.29 -4.03 17.49
CA HIS A 420 -18.37 -4.77 18.36
C HIS A 420 -18.57 -4.35 19.82
N ILE A 421 -19.04 -5.27 20.65
CA ILE A 421 -19.29 -4.98 22.08
C ILE A 421 -17.97 -5.02 22.85
N LYS A 422 -17.67 -3.91 23.52
CA LYS A 422 -16.51 -3.79 24.40
C LYS A 422 -16.87 -4.15 25.83
N LEU A 423 -16.11 -5.05 26.45
CA LEU A 423 -16.19 -5.35 27.88
C LEU A 423 -15.02 -4.69 28.64
N ASP A 424 -15.30 -4.10 29.79
CA ASP A 424 -14.27 -3.69 30.72
C ASP A 424 -14.01 -4.83 31.72
N THR A 425 -12.86 -5.47 31.52
CA THR A 425 -12.44 -6.60 32.38
C THR A 425 -11.36 -6.23 33.39
N GLY A 426 -11.08 -4.91 33.54
CA GLY A 426 -10.11 -4.43 34.52
C GLY A 426 -9.14 -3.37 34.04
N MET A 427 -9.24 -2.93 32.77
CA MET A 427 -8.46 -1.77 32.30
C MET A 427 -9.09 -0.43 32.74
N HIS A 428 -10.37 -0.43 33.02
CA HIS A 428 -11.14 0.73 33.50
C HIS A 428 -11.06 1.96 32.60
N ARG A 429 -11.07 1.71 31.29
CA ARG A 429 -11.03 2.77 30.28
C ARG A 429 -12.36 2.91 29.55
N LEU A 430 -12.85 1.86 28.91
CA LEU A 430 -14.10 1.80 28.17
C LEU A 430 -14.65 0.38 28.23
N GLY A 431 -15.98 0.21 28.23
CA GLY A 431 -16.64 -1.08 28.11
C GLY A 431 -17.73 -1.32 29.13
N PHE A 432 -18.60 -2.28 28.83
CA PHE A 432 -19.65 -2.76 29.75
C PHE A 432 -19.06 -3.73 30.76
N ARG A 433 -19.62 -3.70 31.97
CA ARG A 433 -19.31 -4.64 33.03
C ARG A 433 -20.35 -5.75 33.09
N GLU A 434 -20.10 -6.80 33.87
CA GLU A 434 -21.01 -7.94 34.04
C GLU A 434 -22.42 -7.50 34.47
N GLU A 435 -22.52 -6.54 35.36
CA GLU A 435 -23.78 -5.98 35.84
C GLU A 435 -24.60 -5.24 34.78
N ASP A 436 -23.95 -4.78 33.70
CA ASP A 436 -24.59 -4.10 32.58
C ASP A 436 -25.23 -5.08 31.57
N LEU A 437 -24.76 -6.33 31.54
CA LEU A 437 -25.15 -7.30 30.50
C LEU A 437 -26.64 -7.58 30.43
N PRO A 438 -27.39 -7.73 31.56
CA PRO A 438 -28.83 -7.97 31.44
C PRO A 438 -29.56 -6.82 30.73
N ARG A 439 -29.20 -5.56 31.02
CA ARG A 439 -29.79 -4.39 30.35
C ARG A 439 -29.32 -4.29 28.90
N LEU A 440 -28.04 -4.55 28.63
CA LEU A 440 -27.48 -4.52 27.28
C LEU A 440 -28.19 -5.52 26.36
N LEU A 441 -28.35 -6.76 26.80
CA LEU A 441 -29.00 -7.83 26.04
C LEU A 441 -30.48 -7.54 25.81
N ALA A 442 -31.20 -7.03 26.82
CA ALA A 442 -32.58 -6.64 26.67
C ALA A 442 -32.79 -5.52 25.62
N ILE A 443 -31.86 -4.54 25.54
CA ILE A 443 -31.91 -3.50 24.49
C ILE A 443 -31.62 -4.10 23.11
N LEU A 444 -30.64 -4.99 23.02
CA LEU A 444 -30.25 -5.61 21.75
C LEU A 444 -31.32 -6.55 21.19
N ASP A 445 -32.11 -7.23 22.04
CA ASP A 445 -33.24 -8.06 21.62
C ASP A 445 -34.40 -7.23 21.04
N GLY A 446 -34.63 -6.03 21.55
CA GLY A 446 -35.76 -5.17 21.19
C GLY A 446 -35.57 -4.38 19.89
N GLN A 447 -34.51 -4.65 19.11
CA GLN A 447 -34.17 -3.85 17.93
C GLN A 447 -33.64 -4.69 16.77
N GLU A 448 -33.69 -4.16 15.57
CA GLU A 448 -33.20 -4.78 14.33
C GLU A 448 -32.13 -3.93 13.60
N GLN A 449 -31.72 -2.81 14.17
CA GLN A 449 -30.82 -1.84 13.55
C GLN A 449 -29.37 -2.33 13.53
N VAL A 450 -28.92 -2.95 14.63
CA VAL A 450 -27.55 -3.43 14.76
C VAL A 450 -27.49 -4.93 15.01
N GLU A 451 -26.38 -5.56 14.60
CA GLU A 451 -26.07 -6.96 14.85
C GLU A 451 -24.71 -7.06 15.56
N VAL A 452 -24.69 -7.76 16.68
CA VAL A 452 -23.43 -7.97 17.42
C VAL A 452 -22.51 -8.88 16.61
N ARG A 453 -21.46 -8.32 16.03
CA ARG A 453 -20.47 -9.06 15.25
C ARG A 453 -19.41 -9.69 16.12
N SER A 454 -18.94 -8.98 17.13
CA SER A 454 -17.95 -9.48 18.06
C SER A 454 -18.13 -8.95 19.48
N VAL A 455 -17.50 -9.63 20.42
CA VAL A 455 -17.30 -9.17 21.79
C VAL A 455 -15.82 -9.23 22.13
N PHE A 456 -15.30 -8.18 22.78
CA PHE A 456 -13.88 -8.08 23.08
C PHE A 456 -13.56 -7.26 24.33
N SER A 457 -12.33 -7.42 24.81
CA SER A 457 -11.76 -6.60 25.88
C SER A 457 -10.29 -6.29 25.59
N HIS A 458 -9.60 -5.62 26.50
CA HIS A 458 -8.18 -5.29 26.36
C HIS A 458 -7.40 -5.65 27.63
N LEU A 459 -6.31 -6.40 27.47
CA LEU A 459 -5.41 -6.76 28.56
C LEU A 459 -4.47 -5.59 28.84
N CYS A 460 -4.35 -5.20 30.09
CA CYS A 460 -3.52 -4.06 30.49
C CYS A 460 -2.15 -4.46 31.06
N THR A 461 -1.93 -5.75 31.35
CA THR A 461 -0.71 -6.27 31.99
C THR A 461 -0.14 -7.50 31.29
N ALA A 462 -0.57 -7.78 30.04
CA ALA A 462 -0.12 -8.99 29.34
C ALA A 462 1.39 -8.99 29.01
N ASP A 463 2.04 -7.84 28.98
CA ASP A 463 3.48 -7.63 28.83
C ASP A 463 4.27 -7.58 30.15
N CYS A 464 3.57 -7.51 31.30
CA CYS A 464 4.19 -7.46 32.62
C CYS A 464 4.28 -8.86 33.22
N LEU A 465 5.50 -9.40 33.32
CA LEU A 465 5.73 -10.78 33.78
C LEU A 465 5.32 -11.01 35.24
N ASP A 466 5.34 -9.98 36.05
CA ASP A 466 4.97 -9.99 37.48
C ASP A 466 3.47 -9.80 37.73
N GLN A 467 2.66 -9.57 36.69
CA GLN A 467 1.23 -9.30 36.77
C GLN A 467 0.34 -10.42 36.17
N ASP A 468 0.86 -11.63 36.03
CA ASP A 468 0.13 -12.75 35.43
C ASP A 468 -1.20 -13.06 36.12
N GLU A 469 -1.22 -12.99 37.43
CA GLU A 469 -2.46 -13.22 38.21
C GLU A 469 -3.55 -12.23 37.80
N TYR A 470 -3.20 -10.96 37.61
CA TYR A 470 -4.16 -9.95 37.17
C TYR A 470 -4.62 -10.19 35.71
N THR A 471 -3.69 -10.52 34.82
CA THR A 471 -4.01 -10.86 33.45
C THR A 471 -4.96 -12.07 33.37
N LEU A 472 -4.70 -13.12 34.12
CA LEU A 472 -5.57 -14.30 34.20
C LEU A 472 -6.97 -13.94 34.72
N ARG A 473 -7.07 -13.07 35.74
CA ARG A 473 -8.38 -12.57 36.20
C ARG A 473 -9.14 -11.82 35.12
N GLN A 474 -8.46 -10.98 34.31
CA GLN A 474 -9.08 -10.32 33.17
C GLN A 474 -9.58 -11.33 32.15
N LEU A 475 -8.80 -12.37 31.85
CA LEU A 475 -9.11 -13.42 30.89
C LEU A 475 -10.30 -14.28 31.34
N ASP A 476 -10.34 -14.67 32.61
CA ASP A 476 -11.44 -15.44 33.21
C ASP A 476 -12.74 -14.63 33.24
N TYR A 477 -12.64 -13.36 33.60
CA TYR A 477 -13.78 -12.44 33.55
C TYR A 477 -14.32 -12.27 32.13
N PHE A 478 -13.41 -12.05 31.18
CA PHE A 478 -13.78 -11.97 29.75
C PHE A 478 -14.45 -13.26 29.27
N THR A 479 -13.88 -14.41 29.59
CA THR A 479 -14.41 -15.72 29.19
C THR A 479 -15.85 -15.91 29.67
N ARG A 480 -16.11 -15.61 30.95
CA ARG A 480 -17.44 -15.73 31.53
C ARG A 480 -18.44 -14.76 30.91
N CYS A 481 -18.12 -13.46 30.87
CA CYS A 481 -19.02 -12.46 30.33
C CYS A 481 -19.26 -12.59 28.83
N SER A 482 -18.22 -12.91 28.04
CA SER A 482 -18.38 -13.13 26.60
C SER A 482 -19.20 -14.38 26.30
N GLN A 483 -19.12 -15.41 27.13
CA GLN A 483 -19.93 -16.61 26.97
C GLN A 483 -21.43 -16.31 27.19
N LEU A 484 -21.80 -15.49 28.19
CA LEU A 484 -23.17 -15.05 28.37
C LEU A 484 -23.75 -14.35 27.14
N ILE A 485 -22.94 -13.52 26.46
CA ILE A 485 -23.35 -12.85 25.23
C ILE A 485 -23.50 -13.87 24.09
N VAL A 486 -22.54 -14.79 23.92
CA VAL A 486 -22.58 -15.82 22.85
C VAL A 486 -23.80 -16.74 23.03
N ASP A 487 -24.08 -17.18 24.25
CA ASP A 487 -25.21 -18.08 24.53
C ASP A 487 -26.58 -17.41 24.32
N HIS A 488 -26.62 -16.07 24.38
CA HIS A 488 -27.84 -15.30 24.20
C HIS A 488 -28.27 -15.20 22.73
N PHE A 489 -27.30 -15.10 21.78
CA PHE A 489 -27.58 -14.91 20.38
C PHE A 489 -27.51 -16.21 19.57
N HIS A 490 -28.32 -16.33 18.51
CA HIS A 490 -28.38 -17.52 17.64
C HIS A 490 -27.42 -17.48 16.45
N HIS A 491 -26.60 -16.42 16.33
CA HIS A 491 -25.59 -16.29 15.26
C HIS A 491 -24.18 -16.32 15.85
N LYS A 492 -23.19 -16.55 15.00
CA LYS A 492 -21.79 -16.61 15.41
C LYS A 492 -21.31 -15.21 15.83
N ILE A 493 -20.83 -15.10 17.06
CA ILE A 493 -20.19 -13.91 17.60
C ILE A 493 -18.68 -14.20 17.74
N ILE A 494 -17.84 -13.33 17.19
CA ILE A 494 -16.39 -13.41 17.26
C ILE A 494 -15.93 -12.95 18.63
N ARG A 495 -15.17 -13.76 19.35
CA ARG A 495 -14.55 -13.39 20.63
C ARG A 495 -13.08 -13.08 20.46
N HIS A 496 -12.61 -11.95 21.01
CA HIS A 496 -11.19 -11.59 20.94
C HIS A 496 -10.74 -10.73 22.12
N VAL A 497 -9.64 -11.12 22.78
CA VAL A 497 -9.11 -10.42 23.94
C VAL A 497 -7.60 -10.19 23.88
N LEU A 498 -6.84 -11.11 23.24
CA LEU A 498 -5.39 -11.07 23.23
C LEU A 498 -4.86 -9.91 22.37
N ASN A 499 -3.95 -9.12 22.96
CA ASN A 499 -3.07 -8.17 22.28
C ASN A 499 -1.75 -8.86 21.89
N THR A 500 -0.78 -8.12 21.39
CA THR A 500 0.53 -8.66 20.94
C THR A 500 1.19 -9.58 21.98
N ALA A 501 1.36 -9.13 23.22
CA ALA A 501 1.95 -9.92 24.28
C ALA A 501 1.09 -11.13 24.66
N GLY A 502 -0.23 -10.93 24.74
CA GLY A 502 -1.18 -11.99 25.05
C GLY A 502 -1.16 -13.14 24.06
N ILE A 503 -0.90 -12.89 22.77
CA ILE A 503 -0.80 -13.93 21.73
C ILE A 503 0.29 -14.96 22.09
N LEU A 504 1.42 -14.50 22.60
CA LEU A 504 2.56 -15.35 22.94
C LEU A 504 2.41 -15.98 24.33
N ARG A 505 1.96 -15.20 25.32
CA ARG A 505 1.96 -15.62 26.73
C ARG A 505 0.73 -16.39 27.17
N PHE A 506 -0.42 -16.16 26.52
CA PHE A 506 -1.70 -16.77 26.90
C PHE A 506 -2.40 -17.46 25.71
N PRO A 507 -1.73 -18.36 24.95
CA PRO A 507 -2.26 -18.93 23.70
C PRO A 507 -3.55 -19.74 23.88
N GLN A 508 -3.88 -20.18 25.09
CA GLN A 508 -5.13 -20.88 25.39
C GLN A 508 -6.37 -19.99 25.26
N TYR A 509 -6.22 -18.65 25.28
CA TYR A 509 -7.31 -17.66 25.19
C TYR A 509 -7.39 -16.97 23.82
N GLN A 510 -6.93 -17.61 22.75
CA GLN A 510 -6.98 -17.02 21.39
C GLN A 510 -8.41 -16.78 20.87
N PHE A 511 -9.37 -17.56 21.35
CA PHE A 511 -10.76 -17.56 20.89
C PHE A 511 -10.86 -17.59 19.35
N ASP A 512 -11.70 -16.72 18.74
CA ASP A 512 -11.91 -16.68 17.29
C ASP A 512 -10.93 -15.74 16.58
N MET A 513 -10.40 -14.73 17.27
CA MET A 513 -9.53 -13.72 16.70
C MET A 513 -8.58 -13.14 17.75
N VAL A 514 -7.42 -12.64 17.29
CA VAL A 514 -6.46 -11.91 18.13
C VAL A 514 -6.20 -10.52 17.54
N ARG A 515 -5.69 -9.58 18.36
CA ARG A 515 -5.36 -8.23 17.90
C ARG A 515 -3.85 -8.00 17.91
N LEU A 516 -3.25 -7.99 16.74
CA LEU A 516 -1.83 -7.77 16.54
C LEU A 516 -1.54 -6.27 16.41
N GLY A 517 -0.83 -5.74 17.40
CA GLY A 517 -0.41 -4.34 17.46
C GLY A 517 1.07 -4.17 17.16
N ILE A 518 1.83 -3.73 18.17
CA ILE A 518 3.23 -3.28 18.01
C ILE A 518 4.18 -4.37 17.48
N GLY A 519 3.89 -5.65 17.74
CA GLY A 519 4.67 -6.76 17.18
C GLY A 519 4.63 -6.81 15.65
N LEU A 520 3.55 -6.33 15.02
CA LEU A 520 3.49 -6.16 13.57
C LEU A 520 4.58 -5.22 13.04
N TYR A 521 4.95 -4.22 13.85
CA TYR A 521 5.98 -3.23 13.54
C TYR A 521 7.40 -3.68 13.92
N GLY A 522 7.53 -4.94 14.36
CA GLY A 522 8.82 -5.55 14.68
C GLY A 522 9.42 -5.11 16.02
N ILE A 523 8.56 -4.66 16.93
CA ILE A 523 8.97 -4.27 18.29
C ILE A 523 8.63 -5.39 19.26
N PRO A 524 9.62 -6.01 19.92
CA PRO A 524 9.38 -7.03 20.94
C PRO A 524 8.72 -6.42 22.18
N VAL A 525 7.84 -7.19 22.82
CA VAL A 525 7.09 -6.76 24.02
C VAL A 525 7.41 -7.59 25.26
N ILE A 526 8.02 -8.77 25.13
CA ILE A 526 8.27 -9.70 26.24
C ILE A 526 9.74 -9.68 26.65
N ASN A 527 10.66 -9.46 25.73
CA ASN A 527 12.12 -9.40 25.93
C ASN A 527 12.74 -10.70 26.53
N ASP A 528 12.12 -11.86 26.30
CA ASP A 528 12.62 -13.17 26.76
C ASP A 528 13.34 -13.95 25.64
N GLY A 529 13.55 -13.34 24.48
CA GLY A 529 14.14 -13.93 23.28
C GLY A 529 13.16 -14.71 22.39
N SER A 530 11.91 -14.95 22.82
CA SER A 530 10.89 -15.63 22.00
C SER A 530 10.49 -14.83 20.76
N GLU A 531 10.73 -13.52 20.76
CA GLU A 531 10.44 -12.56 19.68
C GLU A 531 11.67 -12.24 18.82
N ALA A 532 12.80 -12.97 18.99
CA ALA A 532 14.02 -12.75 18.20
C ALA A 532 13.82 -12.72 16.66
N PRO A 533 12.84 -13.45 16.07
CA PRO A 533 12.59 -13.36 14.63
C PRO A 533 11.93 -12.06 14.16
N LEU A 534 11.46 -11.20 15.07
CA LEU A 534 10.84 -9.93 14.68
C LEU A 534 11.84 -8.98 14.05
N ARG A 535 11.39 -8.30 13.00
CA ARG A 535 12.17 -7.36 12.21
C ARG A 535 11.56 -5.96 12.31
N PRO A 536 12.30 -4.93 12.79
CA PRO A 536 11.82 -3.55 12.74
C PRO A 536 11.45 -3.15 11.31
N ILE A 537 10.25 -2.61 11.12
CA ILE A 537 9.81 -2.19 9.78
C ILE A 537 10.18 -0.75 9.46
N SER A 538 10.42 0.09 10.47
CA SER A 538 10.62 1.53 10.31
C SER A 538 12.07 1.92 10.57
N THR A 539 12.66 2.68 9.62
CA THR A 539 13.99 3.30 9.75
C THR A 539 13.88 4.79 9.45
N LEU A 540 14.16 5.63 10.45
CA LEU A 540 14.21 7.08 10.27
C LEU A 540 15.62 7.48 9.83
N ARG A 541 15.72 8.01 8.60
CA ARG A 541 16.97 8.44 7.99
C ARG A 541 16.96 9.89 7.59
N THR A 542 18.16 10.46 7.58
CA THR A 542 18.47 11.77 7.00
C THR A 542 19.85 11.73 6.36
N VAL A 543 20.39 12.87 5.98
CA VAL A 543 21.74 13.00 5.41
C VAL A 543 22.54 14.09 6.13
N VAL A 544 23.85 14.06 5.97
CA VAL A 544 24.72 15.19 6.34
C VAL A 544 24.53 16.32 5.34
N VAL A 545 24.29 17.56 5.79
CA VAL A 545 24.18 18.75 4.90
C VAL A 545 25.38 19.67 4.97
N ALA A 546 26.09 19.68 6.11
CA ALA A 546 27.32 20.46 6.27
C ALA A 546 28.29 19.77 7.24
N VAL A 547 29.58 19.99 7.05
CA VAL A 547 30.64 19.47 7.92
C VAL A 547 31.65 20.58 8.19
N HIS A 548 31.96 20.81 9.45
CA HIS A 548 32.93 21.81 9.89
C HIS A 548 33.88 21.25 10.94
N ARG A 549 35.09 21.77 10.94
CA ARG A 549 36.10 21.48 11.97
C ARG A 549 36.21 22.64 12.94
N TRP A 550 36.24 22.34 14.23
CA TRP A 550 36.30 23.33 15.29
C TRP A 550 37.34 22.92 16.32
N GLU A 551 37.96 23.93 16.93
CA GLU A 551 38.97 23.72 17.98
C GLU A 551 38.29 23.40 19.34
N ALA A 552 39.09 22.83 20.26
CA ALA A 552 38.64 22.66 21.63
C ALA A 552 38.29 23.99 22.29
N GLY A 553 37.24 24.03 23.10
CA GLY A 553 36.73 25.23 23.75
C GLY A 553 35.64 25.97 22.96
N GLU A 554 35.48 25.66 21.66
CA GLU A 554 34.35 26.19 20.87
C GLU A 554 33.03 25.60 21.33
N THR A 555 31.92 26.27 20.96
CA THR A 555 30.58 25.88 21.40
C THR A 555 29.59 25.75 20.25
N VAL A 556 28.67 24.79 20.35
CA VAL A 556 27.72 24.43 19.31
C VAL A 556 26.29 24.65 19.81
N GLY A 557 25.43 25.21 18.95
CA GLY A 557 23.99 25.29 19.10
C GLY A 557 23.48 26.35 20.07
N TYR A 558 22.16 26.40 20.22
CA TYR A 558 21.45 27.38 21.05
C TYR A 558 21.90 27.36 22.52
N GLY A 559 22.13 28.56 23.05
CA GLY A 559 22.57 28.75 24.42
C GLY A 559 24.00 28.24 24.68
N ARG A 560 24.76 27.99 23.61
CA ARG A 560 26.15 27.49 23.68
C ARG A 560 26.29 26.23 24.54
N ARG A 561 25.28 25.31 24.46
CA ARG A 561 25.17 24.14 25.35
C ARG A 561 26.03 22.96 24.91
N GLY A 562 26.51 22.91 23.66
CA GLY A 562 27.50 21.95 23.19
C GLY A 562 28.91 22.53 23.36
N VAL A 563 29.70 22.06 24.32
CA VAL A 563 31.09 22.51 24.53
C VAL A 563 32.04 21.46 23.99
N LEU A 564 32.92 21.84 23.08
CA LEU A 564 33.88 20.94 22.47
C LEU A 564 35.09 20.79 23.41
N THR A 565 35.34 19.57 23.89
CA THR A 565 36.46 19.27 24.80
C THR A 565 37.75 18.86 24.08
N ARG A 566 37.65 18.59 22.77
CA ARG A 566 38.74 18.25 21.84
C ARG A 566 38.54 18.93 20.50
N PRO A 567 39.55 19.05 19.64
CA PRO A 567 39.33 19.38 18.24
C PRO A 567 38.32 18.41 17.63
N SER A 568 37.22 18.92 17.07
CA SER A 568 36.09 18.10 16.68
C SER A 568 35.62 18.40 15.25
N VAL A 569 35.07 17.37 14.61
CA VAL A 569 34.36 17.48 13.34
C VAL A 569 32.87 17.43 13.65
N ILE A 570 32.16 18.53 13.37
CA ILE A 570 30.73 18.68 13.61
C ILE A 570 29.99 18.67 12.29
N ALA A 571 29.04 17.76 12.15
CA ALA A 571 28.12 17.71 11.03
C ALA A 571 26.75 18.29 11.42
N THR A 572 26.09 18.91 10.44
CA THR A 572 24.69 19.34 10.55
C THR A 572 23.82 18.38 9.73
N ILE A 573 22.71 17.96 10.31
CA ILE A 573 21.70 17.10 9.69
C ILE A 573 20.33 17.80 9.68
N PRO A 574 19.53 17.72 8.59
CA PRO A 574 18.27 18.44 8.41
C PRO A 574 17.09 17.67 9.04
N ILE A 575 17.18 17.46 10.35
CA ILE A 575 16.11 16.90 11.17
C ILE A 575 16.09 17.59 12.52
N GLY A 576 14.92 17.98 12.98
CA GLY A 576 14.71 18.62 14.26
C GLY A 576 13.46 18.15 14.99
N TYR A 577 13.08 18.88 16.05
CA TYR A 577 11.92 18.47 16.84
C TYR A 577 10.59 18.67 16.09
N ALA A 578 10.52 19.48 15.04
CA ALA A 578 9.35 19.60 14.18
C ALA A 578 9.16 18.37 13.26
N ASP A 579 10.22 17.57 13.07
CA ASP A 579 10.16 16.28 12.37
C ASP A 579 9.81 15.12 13.31
N GLY A 580 9.79 15.36 14.62
CA GLY A 580 9.59 14.35 15.64
C GLY A 580 10.88 13.88 16.33
N PHE A 581 12.04 14.46 16.02
CA PHE A 581 13.29 14.16 16.73
C PHE A 581 13.28 14.85 18.09
N ASN A 582 12.95 14.10 19.14
CA ASN A 582 12.68 14.63 20.47
C ASN A 582 13.86 15.46 21.02
N ARG A 583 13.54 16.64 21.57
CA ARG A 583 14.55 17.57 22.08
C ARG A 583 15.34 17.04 23.29
N HIS A 584 14.84 16.02 24.02
CA HIS A 584 15.58 15.32 25.07
C HIS A 584 16.74 14.48 24.51
N CYS A 585 16.74 14.15 23.23
CA CYS A 585 17.88 13.54 22.53
C CYS A 585 19.08 14.49 22.39
N SER A 586 19.02 15.74 22.86
CA SER A 586 20.09 16.77 22.80
C SER A 586 21.31 16.41 23.66
N ARG A 587 22.45 17.05 23.36
CA ARG A 587 23.65 17.10 24.21
C ARG A 587 24.26 15.74 24.49
N GLY A 588 24.27 14.86 23.49
CA GLY A 588 24.85 13.52 23.60
C GLY A 588 23.94 12.49 24.27
N ASN A 589 22.72 12.85 24.65
CA ASN A 589 21.78 11.85 25.21
C ASN A 589 21.38 10.79 24.18
N TRP A 590 21.46 11.11 22.89
CA TRP A 590 21.27 10.17 21.81
C TRP A 590 22.42 10.25 20.81
N SER A 591 22.80 9.09 20.26
CA SER A 591 23.74 9.01 19.14
C SER A 591 23.01 8.55 17.89
N VAL A 592 23.27 9.18 16.77
CA VAL A 592 22.82 8.75 15.44
C VAL A 592 23.95 7.93 14.78
N MET A 593 23.61 7.11 13.77
CA MET A 593 24.63 6.29 13.10
C MET A 593 25.06 6.97 11.80
N VAL A 594 26.37 7.15 11.64
CA VAL A 594 26.99 7.63 10.39
C VAL A 594 28.07 6.62 9.99
N LYS A 595 27.92 5.97 8.83
CA LYS A 595 28.86 4.93 8.36
C LYS A 595 29.10 3.80 9.39
N GLY A 596 28.05 3.41 10.12
CA GLY A 596 28.14 2.38 11.16
C GLY A 596 28.80 2.84 12.47
N VAL A 597 29.15 4.13 12.61
CA VAL A 597 29.76 4.71 13.81
C VAL A 597 28.73 5.53 14.57
N PRO A 598 28.55 5.35 15.89
CA PRO A 598 27.65 6.18 16.69
C PRO A 598 28.21 7.60 16.85
N CYS A 599 27.43 8.59 16.47
CA CYS A 599 27.76 10.01 16.49
C CYS A 599 26.80 10.74 17.43
N PRO A 600 27.24 11.24 18.60
CA PRO A 600 26.38 11.87 19.57
C PRO A 600 25.86 13.21 19.07
N THR A 601 24.64 13.56 19.46
CA THR A 601 24.07 14.88 19.25
C THR A 601 24.88 15.93 20.00
N MET A 602 25.17 17.07 19.35
CA MET A 602 25.96 18.15 19.93
C MET A 602 25.13 19.41 20.12
N GLY A 603 25.08 19.91 21.35
CA GLY A 603 24.23 21.06 21.69
C GLY A 603 22.74 20.70 21.71
N ASN A 604 21.87 21.71 21.65
CA ASN A 604 20.42 21.53 21.64
C ASN A 604 19.94 21.24 20.20
N ILE A 605 19.04 20.27 20.04
CA ILE A 605 18.31 20.02 18.79
C ILE A 605 17.46 21.26 18.48
N CYS A 606 17.54 21.73 17.24
CA CYS A 606 16.77 22.86 16.72
C CYS A 606 15.42 22.42 16.16
N MET A 607 14.63 23.34 15.62
CA MET A 607 13.33 23.03 15.02
C MET A 607 13.47 22.09 13.82
N ASP A 608 14.41 22.43 12.91
CA ASP A 608 14.56 21.79 11.61
C ASP A 608 15.96 21.17 11.38
N ASN A 609 16.89 21.34 12.33
CA ASN A 609 18.27 20.85 12.21
C ASN A 609 18.79 20.31 13.54
N CYS A 610 19.77 19.43 13.43
CA CYS A 610 20.54 18.94 14.57
C CYS A 610 22.03 18.90 14.20
N MET A 611 22.90 19.21 15.18
CA MET A 611 24.35 19.05 15.05
C MET A 611 24.77 17.78 15.75
N ILE A 612 25.72 17.07 15.15
CA ILE A 612 26.26 15.79 15.65
C ILE A 612 27.79 15.82 15.62
N ASP A 613 28.43 15.20 16.60
CA ASP A 613 29.89 15.03 16.61
C ASP A 613 30.25 13.78 15.79
N VAL A 614 30.81 14.02 14.60
CA VAL A 614 31.25 12.97 13.68
C VAL A 614 32.77 12.78 13.70
N THR A 615 33.49 13.23 14.73
CA THR A 615 34.92 13.19 14.81
C THR A 615 35.48 11.75 14.66
N ASP A 616 34.85 10.81 15.34
CA ASP A 616 35.29 9.41 15.32
C ASP A 616 34.90 8.72 14.00
N ALA A 617 33.76 9.05 13.42
CA ALA A 617 33.36 8.59 12.08
C ALA A 617 34.31 9.15 11.00
N ALA A 618 34.70 10.43 11.12
CA ALA A 618 35.64 11.07 10.21
C ALA A 618 37.10 10.50 10.32
N ALA A 619 37.48 9.95 11.46
CA ALA A 619 38.74 9.25 11.64
C ALA A 619 38.72 7.87 10.95
N ALA A 620 37.55 7.21 10.86
CA ALA A 620 37.39 5.94 10.16
C ALA A 620 37.23 6.10 8.64
N GLY A 621 36.81 7.27 8.17
CA GLY A 621 36.66 7.63 6.76
C GLY A 621 36.01 9.01 6.59
N GLU A 622 36.38 9.72 5.54
CA GLU A 622 35.89 11.09 5.32
C GLU A 622 34.35 11.16 5.35
N VAL A 623 33.80 12.07 6.17
CA VAL A 623 32.37 12.37 6.22
C VAL A 623 32.09 13.61 5.35
N ARG A 624 31.12 13.50 4.45
CA ARG A 624 30.78 14.52 3.45
C ARG A 624 29.28 14.84 3.44
N PRO A 625 28.87 16.02 2.97
CA PRO A 625 27.47 16.27 2.62
C PRO A 625 26.92 15.19 1.69
N GLY A 626 25.70 14.71 1.98
CA GLY A 626 25.07 13.60 1.29
C GLY A 626 25.24 12.23 1.96
N ASP A 627 26.20 12.08 2.89
CA ASP A 627 26.35 10.82 3.63
C ASP A 627 25.10 10.49 4.44
N PRO A 628 24.63 9.22 4.41
CA PRO A 628 23.42 8.82 5.12
C PRO A 628 23.62 8.80 6.64
N VAL A 629 22.57 9.20 7.36
CA VAL A 629 22.51 9.21 8.82
C VAL A 629 21.27 8.46 9.29
N VAL A 630 21.42 7.48 10.15
CA VAL A 630 20.29 6.74 10.74
C VAL A 630 20.00 7.29 12.14
N ILE A 631 18.77 7.78 12.32
CA ILE A 631 18.29 8.30 13.61
C ILE A 631 17.85 7.14 14.50
N PHE A 632 16.99 6.26 13.98
CA PHE A 632 16.65 4.97 14.54
C PHE A 632 16.34 3.96 13.43
N GLY A 633 16.52 2.68 13.71
CA GLY A 633 16.30 1.58 12.78
C GLY A 633 16.91 0.28 13.33
N PRO A 634 17.19 -0.72 12.49
CA PRO A 634 17.81 -1.97 12.94
C PRO A 634 19.17 -1.79 13.63
N GLU A 635 20.00 -0.85 13.15
CA GLU A 635 21.34 -0.55 13.69
C GLU A 635 21.29 0.34 14.94
N ASN A 636 20.18 1.02 15.17
CA ASN A 636 19.99 1.98 16.26
C ASN A 636 18.55 1.84 16.79
N PRO A 637 18.25 0.85 17.63
CA PRO A 637 16.89 0.46 17.95
C PRO A 637 16.06 1.57 18.59
N VAL A 638 14.82 1.74 18.10
CA VAL A 638 13.86 2.71 18.67
C VAL A 638 13.49 2.38 20.12
N THR A 639 13.62 1.13 20.53
CA THR A 639 13.46 0.70 21.95
C THR A 639 14.47 1.37 22.85
N ALA A 640 15.75 1.41 22.45
CA ALA A 640 16.79 2.10 23.21
C ALA A 640 16.56 3.62 23.27
N MET A 641 15.99 4.21 22.19
CA MET A 641 15.58 5.62 22.22
C MET A 641 14.42 5.84 23.20
N ALA A 642 13.44 4.95 23.22
CA ALA A 642 12.31 5.02 24.15
C ALA A 642 12.78 4.91 25.61
N ASP A 643 13.66 3.97 25.91
CA ASP A 643 14.25 3.80 27.25
C ASP A 643 14.99 5.08 27.70
N MET A 644 15.80 5.67 26.83
CA MET A 644 16.51 6.93 27.10
C MET A 644 15.55 8.11 27.33
N LEU A 645 14.41 8.12 26.63
CA LEU A 645 13.38 9.16 26.76
C LEU A 645 12.41 8.93 27.93
N ASP A 646 12.56 7.83 28.70
CA ASP A 646 11.63 7.40 29.73
C ASP A 646 10.18 7.27 29.21
N THR A 647 10.04 6.61 28.06
CA THR A 647 8.76 6.39 27.38
C THR A 647 8.71 5.01 26.70
N ILE A 648 7.75 4.81 25.82
CA ILE A 648 7.53 3.57 25.10
C ILE A 648 7.78 3.72 23.58
N PRO A 649 8.18 2.66 22.87
CA PRO A 649 8.44 2.71 21.43
C PRO A 649 7.27 3.23 20.60
N TYR A 650 6.03 3.02 21.06
CA TYR A 650 4.81 3.56 20.41
C TYR A 650 4.87 5.08 20.27
N GLU A 651 5.27 5.79 21.32
CA GLU A 651 5.34 7.26 21.30
C GLU A 651 6.45 7.72 20.36
N CYS A 652 7.61 7.08 20.38
CA CYS A 652 8.71 7.41 19.47
C CYS A 652 8.31 7.25 18.00
N LEU A 653 7.64 6.15 17.65
CA LEU A 653 7.18 5.89 16.29
C LEU A 653 6.08 6.86 15.84
N THR A 654 5.08 7.10 16.69
CA THR A 654 3.94 7.97 16.35
C THR A 654 4.29 9.46 16.38
N SER A 655 5.41 9.85 17.01
CA SER A 655 5.89 11.24 17.03
C SER A 655 6.55 11.67 15.72
N VAL A 656 6.88 10.75 14.82
CA VAL A 656 7.43 11.09 13.49
C VAL A 656 6.39 11.91 12.71
N SER A 657 6.71 13.18 12.48
CA SER A 657 5.81 14.18 11.89
C SER A 657 5.32 13.73 10.50
N PRO A 658 4.07 14.06 10.11
CA PRO A 658 3.56 13.84 8.75
C PRO A 658 4.39 14.51 7.65
N ARG A 659 5.16 15.55 7.96
CA ARG A 659 6.05 16.20 6.99
C ARG A 659 7.27 15.36 6.60
N VAL A 660 7.64 14.37 7.42
CA VAL A 660 8.66 13.36 7.06
C VAL A 660 8.05 12.41 6.06
N ARG A 661 8.62 12.32 4.87
CA ARG A 661 8.11 11.45 3.80
C ARG A 661 8.26 9.98 4.19
N ARG A 662 7.21 9.17 4.00
CA ARG A 662 7.26 7.71 4.12
C ARG A 662 7.67 7.11 2.77
N VAL A 663 8.64 6.22 2.80
CA VAL A 663 9.16 5.51 1.62
C VAL A 663 9.00 4.02 1.87
N TYR A 664 8.11 3.39 1.12
CA TYR A 664 7.85 1.96 1.25
C TYR A 664 8.72 1.17 0.29
N TYR A 665 9.26 0.06 0.77
CA TYR A 665 10.03 -0.84 -0.07
C TYR A 665 9.78 -2.29 0.29
N ARG A 666 10.09 -3.16 -0.67
CA ARG A 666 10.18 -4.60 -0.51
C ARG A 666 11.62 -5.03 -0.74
N GLU A 667 12.04 -6.07 -0.05
CA GLU A 667 13.34 -6.69 -0.29
C GLU A 667 13.23 -7.52 -1.58
N SER A 668 14.20 -7.36 -2.48
CA SER A 668 14.28 -8.08 -3.76
C SER A 668 14.78 -9.52 -3.56
#